data_a929c6e4832b43dbfb350fb32608025a
#
_entry.id   a929c6e4832b43dbfb350fb32608025a
#
_cell.length_a   1.000
_cell.length_b   1.000
_cell.length_c   1.000
_cell.angle_alpha   90.00
_cell.angle_beta   90.00
_cell.angle_gamma   90.00
#
_symmetry.space_group_name_H-M   'P 1'
#
loop_
_entity.id
_entity.type
_entity.pdbx_description
1 polymer ?
#
loop_
_entity_poly.entity_id
_entity_poly.type
_entity_poly.pdbx_seq_one_letter_code
_entity_poly.pdbx_strand_id
1 'polypeptide(L)'
;MKSNDSIGKSIPRIGAIERLLGKPVFSADKELDHPLVLKVLPSDRDHARIVKVDTADAVRLKGVVRIFTAEDIPGKNITGIINKDRPLLAEDKVRSRGDAVALVAAENSHVAEKAVSRIRITYEDMPSVHDPEEALEPDAPKVHDKGNLLFTRKIKKGDPEKAFEQCAVVVEKTYRTSFLEHTYLEPDAGAGYVAPDGRLVILASTQNPHYDHSEVVSLLDVASEQVRIIQAATGGGFGSKLDLNVQGFIGLALYHLKKPVKCIFTREESYRMTAKRHPLKMVFKTGADKNGRLMAMTAKIICDTGAYGSYGLAVASRAPVHATGPYEMDHVDVEALCVYTNNPFAGAMRGFGVPQAAFAHESQMDLLAEALHMDPLEIRRVNALKTGSRTATRQTLQESVGIGQCLDAVGPHYEKAMKDWVHGETDLSKQRGVGVGAMWYGIGNTGVQNPSTAHMEMDTEGRITLYTGCADIGQGSTTVLSQIAAQVLGISPEDLQTVVGDTARTSNAGATSASRQTYISGNAVRDAAEKLAEVLLTEGVDLLKKPKADLVLAGGYVAEQRNPKHRVSFSKIAARATKRGIPLRWQGYFDPPTVPLDPETGKGAPYATYAYACHVALVTVDVLTGEVTVDKVIAAHDVGHAIHPESVVGQICGGVAMGVGFAVMEEYDPSKTESMKDYYIPTSSDMPKVVPIIIESPEPTGPFGAKGVGEPALIPTAPAIINGITNAIGARIYHLPANLERVLGAGIQSGNFSLKEGV
;
A
#
# COMPACT_ATOMS: atom_id res chain seq x y z
N MET A 1 -38.44 -1.49 16.45
CA MET A 1 -37.35 -0.63 15.94
C MET A 1 -36.71 -1.40 14.82
N LYS A 2 -36.50 -0.78 13.65
CA LYS A 2 -35.58 -1.38 12.63
C LYS A 2 -34.21 -1.45 13.29
N SER A 3 -33.56 -2.60 13.27
CA SER A 3 -32.14 -2.68 13.60
C SER A 3 -31.39 -1.68 12.73
N ASN A 4 -30.61 -0.80 13.33
CA ASN A 4 -29.73 0.10 12.57
C ASN A 4 -28.58 -0.73 12.01
N ASP A 5 -28.91 -1.62 11.07
CA ASP A 5 -27.92 -2.48 10.41
C ASP A 5 -27.12 -1.60 9.47
N SER A 6 -25.88 -1.30 9.83
CA SER A 6 -24.98 -0.45 9.05
C SER A 6 -24.00 -1.26 8.19
N ILE A 7 -23.82 -2.54 8.49
CA ILE A 7 -22.94 -3.44 7.74
C ILE A 7 -23.61 -3.88 6.43
N GLY A 8 -22.85 -4.00 5.38
CA GLY A 8 -23.36 -4.37 4.04
C GLY A 8 -24.12 -3.24 3.33
N LYS A 9 -24.10 -2.04 3.87
CA LYS A 9 -24.77 -0.87 3.27
C LYS A 9 -23.78 0.19 2.81
N SER A 10 -24.06 0.72 1.64
CA SER A 10 -23.37 1.89 1.13
C SER A 10 -24.03 3.15 1.70
N ILE A 11 -23.35 3.77 2.65
CA ILE A 11 -23.77 5.03 3.25
C ILE A 11 -22.97 6.20 2.67
N PRO A 12 -23.42 7.44 2.73
CA PRO A 12 -22.60 8.59 2.37
C PRO A 12 -21.30 8.58 3.17
N ARG A 13 -20.17 8.86 2.50
CA ARG A 13 -18.88 8.96 3.16
C ARG A 13 -18.94 10.02 4.27
N ILE A 14 -18.44 9.71 5.46
CA ILE A 14 -18.32 10.68 6.55
C ILE A 14 -17.46 11.86 6.09
N GLY A 15 -17.97 13.08 6.27
CA GLY A 15 -17.34 14.29 5.77
C GLY A 15 -17.48 14.53 4.25
N ALA A 16 -18.42 13.86 3.56
CA ALA A 16 -18.64 14.04 2.12
C ALA A 16 -19.13 15.45 1.79
N ILE A 17 -20.08 15.98 2.56
CA ILE A 17 -20.62 17.32 2.37
C ILE A 17 -19.54 18.39 2.57
N GLU A 18 -18.74 18.25 3.62
CA GLU A 18 -17.61 19.13 3.90
C GLU A 18 -16.62 19.15 2.73
N ARG A 19 -16.33 17.98 2.12
CA ARG A 19 -15.44 17.87 0.94
C ARG A 19 -16.04 18.57 -0.27
N LEU A 20 -17.31 18.40 -0.55
CA LEU A 20 -18.01 19.06 -1.64
C LEU A 20 -18.02 20.59 -1.46
N LEU A 21 -18.03 21.06 -0.21
CA LEU A 21 -17.98 22.49 0.14
C LEU A 21 -16.55 23.03 0.26
N GLY A 22 -15.51 22.23 -0.03
CA GLY A 22 -14.12 22.66 0.07
C GLY A 22 -13.63 22.93 1.50
N LYS A 23 -14.28 22.34 2.52
CA LYS A 23 -13.94 22.56 3.94
C LYS A 23 -12.78 21.76 4.51
N PRO A 24 -12.41 20.55 3.97
CA PRO A 24 -11.27 19.82 4.50
C PRO A 24 -9.99 20.63 4.39
N VAL A 25 -9.22 20.64 5.46
CA VAL A 25 -7.96 21.36 5.51
C VAL A 25 -6.85 20.38 5.12
N PHE A 26 -6.33 20.50 3.90
CA PHE A 26 -5.07 19.88 3.51
C PHE A 26 -3.90 20.60 4.20
N SER A 27 -2.75 19.93 4.28
CA SER A 27 -1.59 20.52 4.96
C SER A 27 -1.16 21.85 4.34
N ALA A 28 -1.24 21.97 3.01
CA ALA A 28 -0.90 23.19 2.29
C ALA A 28 -1.87 24.34 2.58
N ASP A 29 -3.15 24.04 2.84
CA ASP A 29 -4.22 25.03 3.05
C ASP A 29 -4.26 25.56 4.49
N LYS A 30 -3.52 24.92 5.42
CA LYS A 30 -3.50 25.37 6.82
C LYS A 30 -3.10 26.83 6.92
N GLU A 31 -4.03 27.68 7.36
CA GLU A 31 -3.74 29.08 7.64
C GLU A 31 -2.84 29.20 8.87
N LEU A 32 -1.74 29.91 8.72
CA LEU A 32 -0.76 30.25 9.73
C LEU A 32 -0.37 31.73 9.61
N ASP A 33 -0.03 32.34 10.71
CA ASP A 33 0.38 33.75 10.72
C ASP A 33 1.84 33.87 10.22
N HIS A 34 2.03 34.54 9.08
CA HIS A 34 3.34 34.78 8.44
C HIS A 34 4.28 33.55 8.44
N PRO A 35 3.87 32.36 7.89
CA PRO A 35 4.69 31.19 7.91
C PRO A 35 5.91 31.33 7.02
N LEU A 36 7.05 30.84 7.48
CA LEU A 36 8.23 30.67 6.63
C LEU A 36 8.02 29.49 5.69
N VAL A 37 8.56 29.59 4.48
CA VAL A 37 8.57 28.53 3.49
C VAL A 37 9.87 27.76 3.60
N LEU A 38 9.76 26.44 3.68
CA LEU A 38 10.89 25.51 3.68
C LEU A 38 11.11 24.94 2.28
N LYS A 39 12.36 24.95 1.81
CA LYS A 39 12.78 24.31 0.56
C LYS A 39 14.03 23.47 0.80
N VAL A 40 14.05 22.27 0.28
CA VAL A 40 15.17 21.33 0.38
C VAL A 40 16.09 21.49 -0.83
N LEU A 41 17.40 21.43 -0.60
CA LEU A 41 18.40 21.27 -1.66
C LEU A 41 18.71 19.78 -1.79
N PRO A 42 18.23 19.08 -2.83
CA PRO A 42 18.60 17.70 -3.10
C PRO A 42 19.97 17.61 -3.78
N SER A 43 20.66 16.49 -3.61
CA SER A 43 21.85 16.14 -4.36
C SER A 43 21.55 15.92 -5.84
N ASP A 44 22.50 16.33 -6.69
CA ASP A 44 22.54 16.02 -8.13
C ASP A 44 23.55 14.91 -8.46
N ARG A 45 24.15 14.27 -7.44
CA ARG A 45 25.12 13.18 -7.55
C ARG A 45 24.50 11.86 -7.14
N ASP A 46 24.89 10.80 -7.84
CA ASP A 46 24.48 9.43 -7.53
C ASP A 46 25.23 8.87 -6.33
N HIS A 47 26.56 9.14 -6.23
CA HIS A 47 27.40 8.73 -5.12
C HIS A 47 28.59 9.66 -5.01
N ALA A 48 28.69 10.42 -3.93
CA ALA A 48 29.78 11.37 -3.74
C ALA A 48 30.00 11.68 -2.26
N ARG A 49 31.24 11.97 -1.90
CA ARG A 49 31.56 12.58 -0.60
C ARG A 49 31.24 14.08 -0.65
N ILE A 50 30.64 14.60 0.41
CA ILE A 50 30.43 16.03 0.59
C ILE A 50 31.68 16.62 1.21
N VAL A 51 32.43 17.42 0.44
CA VAL A 51 33.66 18.08 0.92
C VAL A 51 33.33 19.40 1.60
N LYS A 52 32.34 20.15 1.05
CA LYS A 52 31.92 21.44 1.61
C LYS A 52 30.50 21.79 1.13
N VAL A 53 29.70 22.29 2.04
CA VAL A 53 28.42 22.98 1.73
C VAL A 53 28.64 24.48 1.98
N ASP A 54 28.69 25.28 0.92
CA ASP A 54 28.90 26.74 1.01
C ASP A 54 27.57 27.47 0.87
N THR A 55 27.09 28.02 1.98
CA THR A 55 25.83 28.73 2.11
C THR A 55 25.98 30.26 2.11
N ALA A 56 27.21 30.79 2.04
CA ALA A 56 27.51 32.20 2.29
C ALA A 56 26.73 33.17 1.38
N ASP A 57 26.62 32.86 0.08
CA ASP A 57 25.89 33.68 -0.88
C ASP A 57 24.37 33.59 -0.71
N ALA A 58 23.88 32.42 -0.28
CA ALA A 58 22.46 32.18 -0.05
C ALA A 58 21.96 32.89 1.21
N VAL A 59 22.70 32.84 2.31
CA VAL A 59 22.35 33.51 3.60
C VAL A 59 22.23 35.04 3.44
N ARG A 60 23.00 35.66 2.54
CA ARG A 60 22.96 37.11 2.31
C ARG A 60 21.71 37.60 1.55
N LEU A 61 20.91 36.68 1.01
CA LEU A 61 19.68 37.05 0.32
C LEU A 61 18.66 37.62 1.32
N LYS A 62 18.15 38.80 1.03
CA LYS A 62 17.09 39.39 1.83
C LYS A 62 15.84 38.48 1.84
N GLY A 63 15.33 38.17 3.02
CA GLY A 63 14.21 37.27 3.22
C GLY A 63 14.59 35.81 3.50
N VAL A 64 15.88 35.45 3.42
CA VAL A 64 16.37 34.16 3.96
C VAL A 64 16.53 34.31 5.48
N VAL A 65 15.90 33.42 6.22
CA VAL A 65 15.92 33.44 7.70
C VAL A 65 17.00 32.53 8.24
N ARG A 66 17.10 31.30 7.71
CA ARG A 66 18.14 30.33 8.09
C ARG A 66 18.32 29.28 6.99
N ILE A 67 19.51 28.72 6.94
CA ILE A 67 19.85 27.53 6.18
C ILE A 67 20.34 26.50 7.17
N PHE A 68 19.80 25.29 7.08
CA PHE A 68 20.15 24.16 7.93
C PHE A 68 20.95 23.14 7.14
N THR A 69 21.91 22.52 7.79
CA THR A 69 22.70 21.38 7.33
C THR A 69 22.61 20.25 8.34
N ALA A 70 23.27 19.13 8.12
CA ALA A 70 23.30 17.99 9.04
C ALA A 70 23.76 18.38 10.46
N GLU A 71 24.66 19.36 10.59
CA GLU A 71 25.18 19.86 11.87
C GLU A 71 24.09 20.53 12.74
N ASP A 72 22.98 20.97 12.16
CA ASP A 72 21.87 21.59 12.87
C ASP A 72 20.91 20.58 13.52
N ILE A 73 21.07 19.30 13.28
CA ILE A 73 20.19 18.25 13.81
C ILE A 73 20.64 17.91 15.24
N PRO A 74 19.83 18.21 16.27
CA PRO A 74 20.27 18.09 17.65
C PRO A 74 20.33 16.64 18.16
N GLY A 75 19.54 15.75 17.56
CA GLY A 75 19.49 14.33 17.94
C GLY A 75 20.14 13.42 16.92
N LYS A 76 19.46 12.32 16.57
CA LYS A 76 19.99 11.33 15.64
C LYS A 76 19.64 11.67 14.21
N ASN A 77 20.63 12.09 13.40
CA ASN A 77 20.45 12.34 11.97
C ASN A 77 20.33 11.04 11.16
N ILE A 78 19.38 10.18 11.55
CA ILE A 78 19.13 8.90 10.88
C ILE A 78 17.67 8.48 11.05
N THR A 79 17.05 8.12 9.96
CA THR A 79 15.63 7.69 9.88
C THR A 79 15.52 6.35 9.16
N GLY A 80 14.34 5.75 9.18
CA GLY A 80 14.05 4.52 8.45
C GLY A 80 13.03 3.66 9.19
N ILE A 81 12.24 2.93 8.43
CA ILE A 81 11.12 2.14 8.97
C ILE A 81 11.62 0.90 9.71
N ILE A 82 12.38 0.05 9.02
CA ILE A 82 12.92 -1.21 9.56
C ILE A 82 14.39 -1.03 9.87
N ASN A 83 15.16 -0.53 8.91
CA ASN A 83 16.56 -0.16 9.07
C ASN A 83 16.67 1.36 9.22
N LYS A 84 17.46 1.80 10.18
CA LYS A 84 17.83 3.19 10.34
C LYS A 84 19.09 3.43 9.52
N ASP A 85 18.93 3.84 8.26
CA ASP A 85 20.05 4.00 7.32
C ASP A 85 19.97 5.26 6.44
N ARG A 86 18.85 6.01 6.51
CA ARG A 86 18.66 7.24 5.73
C ARG A 86 18.82 8.48 6.60
N PRO A 87 19.81 9.37 6.34
CA PRO A 87 19.90 10.65 7.04
C PRO A 87 18.74 11.57 6.65
N LEU A 88 18.31 12.47 7.54
CA LEU A 88 17.39 13.56 7.20
C LEU A 88 18.07 14.58 6.28
N LEU A 89 19.31 14.96 6.61
CA LEU A 89 20.19 15.77 5.79
C LEU A 89 21.54 15.05 5.68
N ALA A 90 22.04 14.87 4.47
CA ALA A 90 23.30 14.18 4.23
C ALA A 90 24.47 14.92 4.86
N GLU A 91 25.33 14.20 5.59
CA GLU A 91 26.43 14.74 6.37
C GLU A 91 27.77 14.60 5.65
N ASP A 92 28.20 13.36 5.43
CA ASP A 92 29.52 13.02 4.89
C ASP A 92 29.48 12.64 3.41
N LYS A 93 28.39 11.99 2.98
CA LYS A 93 28.21 11.53 1.60
C LYS A 93 26.74 11.44 1.19
N VAL A 94 26.52 11.60 -0.09
CA VAL A 94 25.27 11.26 -0.76
C VAL A 94 25.39 9.89 -1.42
N ARG A 95 24.31 9.12 -1.42
CA ARG A 95 24.24 7.76 -1.96
C ARG A 95 23.30 7.63 -3.15
N SER A 96 22.50 8.68 -3.39
CA SER A 96 21.56 8.74 -4.52
C SER A 96 21.24 10.18 -4.88
N ARG A 97 20.86 10.40 -6.12
CA ARG A 97 20.22 11.67 -6.52
C ARG A 97 18.95 11.85 -5.72
N GLY A 98 18.76 13.08 -5.21
CA GLY A 98 17.61 13.38 -4.37
C GLY A 98 17.86 13.28 -2.87
N ASP A 99 19.06 12.83 -2.42
CA ASP A 99 19.43 12.94 -1.01
C ASP A 99 19.42 14.41 -0.59
N ALA A 100 18.72 14.72 0.49
CA ALA A 100 18.63 16.08 1.01
C ALA A 100 19.98 16.51 1.62
N VAL A 101 20.52 17.66 1.21
CA VAL A 101 21.82 18.16 1.69
C VAL A 101 21.65 19.40 2.57
N ALA A 102 20.71 20.29 2.24
CA ALA A 102 20.44 21.47 3.02
C ALA A 102 18.95 21.80 3.01
N LEU A 103 18.49 22.51 4.03
CA LEU A 103 17.13 23.02 4.16
C LEU A 103 17.15 24.53 4.30
N VAL A 104 16.46 25.26 3.44
CA VAL A 104 16.32 26.71 3.47
C VAL A 104 14.99 27.10 4.09
N ALA A 105 15.01 27.99 5.08
CA ALA A 105 13.83 28.68 5.61
C ALA A 105 13.84 30.15 5.16
N ALA A 106 12.80 30.57 4.44
CA ALA A 106 12.69 31.93 3.91
C ALA A 106 11.24 32.49 4.02
N GLU A 107 11.09 33.81 3.83
CA GLU A 107 9.81 34.49 3.97
C GLU A 107 8.78 34.12 2.88
N ASN A 108 9.22 33.57 1.74
CA ASN A 108 8.34 33.11 0.67
C ASN A 108 9.08 32.09 -0.25
N SER A 109 8.32 31.42 -1.13
CA SER A 109 8.86 30.39 -2.02
C SER A 109 9.91 30.92 -2.99
N HIS A 110 9.69 32.10 -3.58
CA HIS A 110 10.63 32.68 -4.53
C HIS A 110 12.02 32.94 -3.90
N VAL A 111 12.03 33.46 -2.67
CA VAL A 111 13.29 33.68 -1.93
C VAL A 111 13.94 32.35 -1.56
N ALA A 112 13.13 31.35 -1.13
CA ALA A 112 13.65 30.02 -0.78
C ALA A 112 14.28 29.32 -1.99
N GLU A 113 13.63 29.30 -3.15
CA GLU A 113 14.12 28.73 -4.40
C GLU A 113 15.40 29.42 -4.88
N LYS A 114 15.42 30.76 -4.84
CA LYS A 114 16.61 31.53 -5.17
C LYS A 114 17.77 31.28 -4.20
N ALA A 115 17.49 31.04 -2.93
CA ALA A 115 18.50 30.68 -1.95
C ALA A 115 19.05 29.28 -2.22
N VAL A 116 18.20 28.29 -2.48
CA VAL A 116 18.61 26.93 -2.86
C VAL A 116 19.56 26.97 -4.06
N SER A 117 19.25 27.75 -5.10
CA SER A 117 20.09 27.85 -6.30
C SER A 117 21.46 28.55 -6.07
N ARG A 118 21.66 29.20 -4.92
CA ARG A 118 22.94 29.84 -4.55
C ARG A 118 23.80 29.05 -3.57
N ILE A 119 23.27 27.99 -3.00
CA ILE A 119 24.08 27.07 -2.20
C ILE A 119 24.99 26.30 -3.17
N ARG A 120 26.28 26.24 -2.84
CA ARG A 120 27.26 25.49 -3.64
C ARG A 120 27.77 24.32 -2.83
N ILE A 121 27.73 23.12 -3.43
CA ILE A 121 28.27 21.93 -2.81
C ILE A 121 29.52 21.54 -3.58
N THR A 122 30.61 21.31 -2.87
CA THR A 122 31.83 20.70 -3.43
C THR A 122 31.77 19.21 -3.13
N TYR A 123 31.71 18.42 -4.19
CA TYR A 123 31.70 16.96 -4.13
C TYR A 123 33.02 16.36 -4.55
N GLU A 124 33.34 15.20 -3.99
CA GLU A 124 34.32 14.26 -4.50
C GLU A 124 33.55 13.02 -4.97
N ASP A 125 33.44 12.84 -6.30
CA ASP A 125 32.64 11.76 -6.87
C ASP A 125 33.23 10.40 -6.50
N MET A 126 32.35 9.45 -6.21
CA MET A 126 32.66 8.07 -5.85
C MET A 126 32.10 7.11 -6.91
N PRO A 127 32.70 5.92 -7.07
CA PRO A 127 32.11 4.89 -7.93
C PRO A 127 30.68 4.56 -7.48
N SER A 128 29.75 4.44 -8.43
CA SER A 128 28.35 4.08 -8.21
C SER A 128 28.01 2.74 -8.87
N VAL A 129 26.98 2.06 -8.34
CA VAL A 129 26.43 0.82 -8.90
C VAL A 129 24.91 0.94 -8.99
N HIS A 130 24.34 0.65 -10.16
CA HIS A 130 22.91 0.81 -10.44
C HIS A 130 22.23 -0.52 -10.79
N ASP A 131 22.95 -1.52 -11.27
CA ASP A 131 22.40 -2.86 -11.48
C ASP A 131 22.52 -3.69 -10.18
N PRO A 132 21.42 -4.26 -9.66
CA PRO A 132 21.44 -5.01 -8.40
C PRO A 132 22.19 -6.34 -8.51
N GLU A 133 22.43 -6.92 -9.71
CA GLU A 133 23.28 -8.10 -9.88
C GLU A 133 24.75 -7.71 -9.81
N GLU A 134 25.14 -6.62 -10.49
CA GLU A 134 26.49 -6.08 -10.40
C GLU A 134 26.82 -5.65 -8.95
N ALA A 135 25.84 -5.11 -8.23
CA ALA A 135 25.98 -4.73 -6.82
C ALA A 135 26.27 -5.92 -5.89
N LEU A 136 25.98 -7.15 -6.29
CA LEU A 136 26.27 -8.37 -5.54
C LEU A 136 27.66 -8.95 -5.83
N GLU A 137 28.38 -8.42 -6.85
CA GLU A 137 29.73 -8.89 -7.15
C GLU A 137 30.71 -8.49 -6.03
N PRO A 138 31.75 -9.31 -5.76
CA PRO A 138 32.68 -9.10 -4.64
C PRO A 138 33.43 -7.76 -4.66
N ASP A 139 33.68 -7.22 -5.83
CA ASP A 139 34.42 -5.97 -6.09
C ASP A 139 33.52 -4.77 -6.41
N ALA A 140 32.19 -4.93 -6.30
CA ALA A 140 31.25 -3.86 -6.54
C ALA A 140 31.45 -2.67 -5.59
N PRO A 141 31.22 -1.43 -6.08
CA PRO A 141 31.18 -0.25 -5.22
C PRO A 141 30.19 -0.46 -4.06
N LYS A 142 30.63 -0.15 -2.84
CA LYS A 142 29.80 -0.30 -1.63
C LYS A 142 28.93 0.93 -1.42
N VAL A 143 27.62 0.76 -1.47
CA VAL A 143 26.64 1.80 -1.12
C VAL A 143 26.64 2.03 0.40
N HIS A 144 26.69 0.96 1.19
CA HIS A 144 26.85 0.97 2.64
C HIS A 144 28.10 0.18 3.05
N ASP A 145 28.72 0.55 4.19
CA ASP A 145 29.98 -0.03 4.65
C ASP A 145 29.93 -1.55 4.87
N LYS A 146 28.75 -2.07 5.24
CA LYS A 146 28.49 -3.51 5.44
C LYS A 146 28.32 -4.29 4.12
N GLY A 147 28.33 -3.62 2.97
CA GLY A 147 28.10 -4.20 1.64
C GLY A 147 26.68 -3.92 1.13
N ASN A 148 26.38 -4.50 -0.04
CA ASN A 148 25.16 -4.16 -0.78
C ASN A 148 24.01 -5.16 -0.57
N LEU A 149 24.27 -6.35 -0.05
CA LEU A 149 23.20 -7.31 0.31
C LEU A 149 22.58 -6.89 1.66
N LEU A 150 21.37 -6.35 1.60
CA LEU A 150 20.62 -5.94 2.79
C LEU A 150 19.98 -7.13 3.51
N PHE A 151 19.37 -8.05 2.75
CA PHE A 151 18.55 -9.11 3.33
C PHE A 151 18.33 -10.27 2.37
N THR A 152 18.20 -11.47 2.91
CA THR A 152 17.82 -12.68 2.17
C THR A 152 16.59 -13.33 2.81
N ARG A 153 15.63 -13.74 1.99
CA ARG A 153 14.48 -14.56 2.40
C ARG A 153 14.45 -15.86 1.60
N LYS A 154 14.32 -16.98 2.32
CA LYS A 154 14.15 -18.31 1.72
C LYS A 154 12.79 -18.88 2.08
N ILE A 155 12.16 -19.57 1.14
CA ILE A 155 10.92 -20.34 1.33
C ILE A 155 11.15 -21.71 0.74
N LYS A 156 11.22 -22.75 1.60
CA LYS A 156 11.55 -24.13 1.20
C LYS A 156 10.47 -25.10 1.65
N LYS A 157 9.97 -25.91 0.74
CA LYS A 157 9.00 -27.00 0.98
C LYS A 157 9.33 -28.17 0.04
N GLY A 158 9.48 -29.36 0.56
CA GLY A 158 9.78 -30.55 -0.25
C GLY A 158 11.16 -30.52 -0.92
N ASP A 159 11.24 -31.14 -2.11
CA ASP A 159 12.44 -31.25 -2.95
C ASP A 159 12.06 -30.97 -4.42
N PRO A 160 12.17 -29.73 -4.88
CA PRO A 160 11.76 -29.36 -6.23
C PRO A 160 12.63 -29.97 -7.33
N GLU A 161 13.93 -30.14 -7.12
CA GLU A 161 14.82 -30.69 -8.16
C GLU A 161 14.41 -32.13 -8.51
N LYS A 162 14.18 -32.96 -7.49
CA LYS A 162 13.69 -34.32 -7.68
C LYS A 162 12.27 -34.37 -8.28
N ALA A 163 11.43 -33.39 -7.94
CA ALA A 163 10.07 -33.33 -8.45
C ALA A 163 10.02 -32.91 -9.93
N PHE A 164 10.94 -32.07 -10.39
CA PHE A 164 11.04 -31.71 -11.81
C PHE A 164 11.28 -32.91 -12.73
N GLU A 165 11.99 -33.94 -12.25
CA GLU A 165 12.20 -35.18 -13.03
C GLU A 165 10.90 -35.91 -13.35
N GLN A 166 9.85 -35.69 -12.58
CA GLN A 166 8.55 -36.32 -12.69
C GLN A 166 7.51 -35.45 -13.41
N CYS A 167 7.85 -34.20 -13.74
CA CYS A 167 6.96 -33.30 -14.43
C CYS A 167 6.79 -33.69 -15.90
N ALA A 168 5.56 -33.55 -16.42
CA ALA A 168 5.32 -33.69 -17.86
C ALA A 168 5.81 -32.48 -18.63
N VAL A 169 5.72 -31.30 -18.03
CA VAL A 169 6.15 -30.03 -18.59
C VAL A 169 6.88 -29.21 -17.51
N VAL A 170 7.98 -28.58 -17.90
CA VAL A 170 8.73 -27.61 -17.07
C VAL A 170 8.97 -26.36 -17.90
N VAL A 171 8.66 -25.22 -17.34
CA VAL A 171 8.90 -23.91 -17.96
C VAL A 171 9.82 -23.07 -17.07
N GLU A 172 10.82 -22.41 -17.67
CA GLU A 172 11.74 -21.54 -16.97
C GLU A 172 11.87 -20.23 -17.74
N LYS A 173 11.63 -19.09 -17.06
CA LYS A 173 11.69 -17.75 -17.66
C LYS A 173 12.18 -16.71 -16.66
N THR A 174 12.78 -15.63 -17.20
CA THR A 174 13.18 -14.45 -16.45
C THR A 174 12.19 -13.33 -16.67
N TYR A 175 11.71 -12.73 -15.59
CA TYR A 175 10.78 -11.61 -15.56
C TYR A 175 11.45 -10.38 -14.97
N ARG A 176 11.09 -9.18 -15.48
CA ARG A 176 11.60 -7.90 -14.98
C ARG A 176 10.45 -6.92 -14.80
N THR A 177 10.54 -6.11 -13.74
CA THR A 177 9.65 -4.97 -13.52
C THR A 177 10.51 -3.73 -13.27
N SER A 178 10.03 -2.57 -13.66
CA SER A 178 10.72 -1.29 -13.51
C SER A 178 10.39 -0.58 -12.20
N PHE A 179 11.14 0.46 -11.84
CA PHE A 179 10.74 1.43 -10.83
C PHE A 179 9.43 2.10 -11.25
N LEU A 180 8.58 2.43 -10.26
CA LEU A 180 7.37 3.21 -10.46
C LEU A 180 7.28 4.32 -9.42
N GLU A 181 6.75 5.46 -9.84
CA GLU A 181 6.39 6.56 -8.97
C GLU A 181 4.93 6.46 -8.53
N HIS A 182 4.62 6.85 -7.32
CA HIS A 182 3.25 6.77 -6.78
C HIS A 182 2.29 7.78 -7.42
N THR A 183 2.79 8.92 -7.81
CA THR A 183 2.07 10.02 -8.49
C THR A 183 0.72 10.36 -7.84
N TYR A 184 0.66 10.32 -6.47
CA TYR A 184 -0.52 10.80 -5.74
C TYR A 184 -0.83 12.26 -6.08
N LEU A 185 -2.11 12.63 -6.11
CA LEU A 185 -2.54 13.96 -6.56
C LEU A 185 -1.97 15.08 -5.69
N GLU A 186 -1.98 14.91 -4.38
CA GLU A 186 -1.37 15.83 -3.41
C GLU A 186 0.10 15.45 -3.18
N PRO A 187 1.12 16.21 -3.64
CA PRO A 187 2.51 16.02 -3.26
C PRO A 187 2.69 16.06 -1.74
N ASP A 188 3.87 15.65 -1.25
CA ASP A 188 4.14 15.69 0.19
C ASP A 188 4.04 17.13 0.69
N ALA A 189 3.23 17.33 1.72
CA ALA A 189 2.94 18.61 2.28
C ALA A 189 2.80 18.56 3.80
N GLY A 190 3.28 19.62 4.44
CA GLY A 190 3.14 19.79 5.87
C GLY A 190 3.18 21.26 6.28
N ALA A 191 2.55 21.56 7.41
CA ALA A 191 2.55 22.86 8.07
C ALA A 191 2.84 22.65 9.56
N GLY A 192 3.60 23.55 10.16
CA GLY A 192 3.94 23.43 11.58
C GLY A 192 3.93 24.77 12.32
N TYR A 193 3.64 24.69 13.61
CA TYR A 193 3.66 25.83 14.53
C TYR A 193 3.97 25.39 15.96
N VAL A 194 4.34 26.34 16.82
CA VAL A 194 4.49 26.10 18.25
C VAL A 194 3.17 26.45 18.95
N ALA A 195 2.59 25.49 19.65
CA ALA A 195 1.37 25.69 20.41
C ALA A 195 1.62 26.59 21.66
N PRO A 196 0.57 27.18 22.27
CA PRO A 196 0.72 28.01 23.47
C PRO A 196 1.36 27.30 24.67
N ASP A 197 1.25 25.98 24.75
CA ASP A 197 1.87 25.13 25.76
C ASP A 197 3.32 24.73 25.41
N GLY A 198 3.89 25.26 24.32
CA GLY A 198 5.27 25.05 23.88
C GLY A 198 5.49 23.81 23.00
N ARG A 199 4.46 22.99 22.75
CA ARG A 199 4.56 21.81 21.87
C ARG A 199 4.78 22.20 20.41
N LEU A 200 5.64 21.45 19.74
CA LEU A 200 5.82 21.51 18.30
C LEU A 200 4.68 20.71 17.64
N VAL A 201 3.79 21.41 16.96
CA VAL A 201 2.63 20.81 16.26
C VAL A 201 2.90 20.75 14.77
N ILE A 202 2.82 19.57 14.19
CA ILE A 202 3.04 19.34 12.76
C ILE A 202 1.76 18.70 12.18
N LEU A 203 1.15 19.42 11.23
CA LEU A 203 0.09 18.87 10.38
C LEU A 203 0.75 18.37 9.10
N ALA A 204 0.55 17.10 8.76
CA ALA A 204 1.14 16.51 7.56
C ALA A 204 0.18 15.56 6.85
N SER A 205 0.35 15.45 5.54
CA SER A 205 -0.22 14.36 4.76
C SER A 205 0.62 13.10 5.01
N THR A 206 0.12 12.18 5.83
CA THR A 206 0.85 11.00 6.28
C THR A 206 -0.02 9.75 6.34
N GLN A 207 0.60 8.59 6.19
CA GLN A 207 0.00 7.27 6.42
C GLN A 207 0.36 6.68 7.80
N ASN A 208 1.29 7.31 8.54
CA ASN A 208 1.85 6.72 9.75
C ASN A 208 2.19 7.77 10.82
N PRO A 209 1.20 8.51 11.34
CA PRO A 209 1.46 9.67 12.21
C PRO A 209 2.23 9.33 13.49
N HIS A 210 2.05 8.14 14.07
CA HIS A 210 2.78 7.73 15.27
C HIS A 210 4.25 7.37 14.99
N TYR A 211 4.56 6.85 13.81
CA TYR A 211 5.94 6.67 13.37
C TYR A 211 6.60 8.03 13.11
N ASP A 212 5.95 8.93 12.37
CA ASP A 212 6.45 10.28 12.14
C ASP A 212 6.78 10.98 13.46
N HIS A 213 5.90 10.84 14.44
CA HIS A 213 6.11 11.37 15.79
C HIS A 213 7.40 10.82 16.42
N SER A 214 7.59 9.50 16.38
CA SER A 214 8.78 8.87 16.99
C SER A 214 10.07 9.28 16.28
N GLU A 215 10.04 9.45 14.95
CA GLU A 215 11.21 9.90 14.19
C GLU A 215 11.55 11.37 14.49
N VAL A 216 10.55 12.25 14.50
CA VAL A 216 10.76 13.67 14.83
C VAL A 216 11.30 13.84 16.26
N VAL A 217 10.77 13.09 17.23
CA VAL A 217 11.28 13.06 18.61
C VAL A 217 12.76 12.64 18.64
N SER A 218 13.13 11.59 17.89
CA SER A 218 14.52 11.10 17.82
C SER A 218 15.48 12.08 17.13
N LEU A 219 15.02 12.71 16.02
CA LEU A 219 15.79 13.72 15.29
C LEU A 219 16.08 14.97 16.14
N LEU A 220 15.15 15.35 17.00
CA LEU A 220 15.24 16.58 17.80
C LEU A 220 15.80 16.37 19.20
N ASP A 221 15.95 15.12 19.64
CA ASP A 221 16.34 14.74 21.03
C ASP A 221 15.48 15.45 22.09
N VAL A 222 14.17 15.39 21.92
CA VAL A 222 13.19 16.03 22.82
C VAL A 222 12.29 15.00 23.49
N ALA A 223 11.59 15.39 24.57
CA ALA A 223 10.60 14.54 25.19
C ALA A 223 9.40 14.30 24.24
N SER A 224 8.84 13.09 24.30
CA SER A 224 7.72 12.66 23.43
C SER A 224 6.53 13.64 23.45
N GLU A 225 6.22 14.18 24.63
CA GLU A 225 5.11 15.10 24.86
C GLU A 225 5.32 16.48 24.21
N GLN A 226 6.55 16.81 23.82
CA GLN A 226 6.88 18.10 23.18
C GLN A 226 6.54 18.12 21.69
N VAL A 227 6.25 16.98 21.08
CA VAL A 227 5.88 16.84 19.67
C VAL A 227 4.45 16.34 19.55
N ARG A 228 3.71 16.90 18.59
CA ARG A 228 2.37 16.42 18.20
C ARG A 228 2.27 16.37 16.70
N ILE A 229 2.00 15.20 16.16
CA ILE A 229 1.69 15.02 14.74
C ILE A 229 0.17 14.89 14.58
N ILE A 230 -0.39 15.64 13.64
CA ILE A 230 -1.80 15.57 13.27
C ILE A 230 -1.87 15.24 11.78
N GLN A 231 -2.53 14.15 11.45
CA GLN A 231 -2.83 13.85 10.06
C GLN A 231 -3.83 14.85 9.50
N ALA A 232 -3.45 15.58 8.46
CA ALA A 232 -4.32 16.46 7.70
C ALA A 232 -5.17 15.65 6.70
N ALA A 233 -6.15 16.28 6.06
CA ALA A 233 -6.76 15.72 4.87
C ALA A 233 -5.66 15.33 3.88
N THR A 234 -5.74 14.12 3.33
CA THR A 234 -4.65 13.56 2.51
C THR A 234 -5.17 13.19 1.12
N GLY A 235 -4.53 13.74 0.09
CA GLY A 235 -4.87 13.57 -1.31
C GLY A 235 -4.17 12.37 -1.98
N GLY A 236 -4.25 11.19 -1.33
CA GLY A 236 -3.57 9.97 -1.78
C GLY A 236 -2.19 9.79 -1.14
N GLY A 237 -1.66 8.57 -1.21
CA GLY A 237 -0.35 8.21 -0.68
C GLY A 237 0.18 6.93 -1.28
N PHE A 238 -0.66 5.90 -1.41
CA PHE A 238 -0.40 4.60 -2.05
C PHE A 238 0.83 3.85 -1.51
N GLY A 239 1.40 4.33 -0.39
CA GLY A 239 2.58 3.77 0.26
C GLY A 239 3.73 4.75 0.46
N SER A 240 3.92 5.77 -0.38
CA SER A 240 5.03 6.72 -0.27
C SER A 240 5.01 7.53 1.02
N LYS A 241 3.82 7.93 1.49
CA LYS A 241 3.65 8.72 2.72
C LYS A 241 3.73 7.87 4.00
N LEU A 242 4.34 6.67 3.91
CA LEU A 242 4.72 5.84 5.05
C LEU A 242 6.11 6.19 5.58
N ASP A 243 7.01 6.61 4.70
CA ASP A 243 8.33 7.11 5.07
C ASP A 243 8.23 8.55 5.63
N LEU A 244 9.22 8.92 6.46
CA LEU A 244 9.34 10.29 6.93
C LEU A 244 9.79 11.18 5.78
N ASN A 245 8.98 12.15 5.40
CA ASN A 245 9.27 13.11 4.33
C ASN A 245 9.36 14.54 4.92
N VAL A 246 8.35 15.39 4.68
CA VAL A 246 8.38 16.80 5.10
C VAL A 246 8.33 17.01 6.61
N GLN A 247 7.87 16.02 7.38
CA GLN A 247 7.68 16.14 8.83
C GLN A 247 9.01 16.38 9.57
N GLY A 248 10.11 15.71 9.14
CA GLY A 248 11.44 15.89 9.71
C GLY A 248 11.97 17.31 9.48
N PHE A 249 11.83 17.85 8.28
CA PHE A 249 12.24 19.22 7.94
C PHE A 249 11.45 20.27 8.70
N ILE A 250 10.14 20.07 8.85
CA ILE A 250 9.27 20.95 9.63
C ILE A 250 9.67 20.91 11.10
N GLY A 251 9.89 19.71 11.65
CA GLY A 251 10.34 19.52 13.03
C GLY A 251 11.64 20.26 13.31
N LEU A 252 12.65 20.10 12.44
CA LEU A 252 13.95 20.76 12.56
C LEU A 252 13.80 22.29 12.56
N ALA A 253 13.02 22.84 11.60
CA ALA A 253 12.81 24.28 11.51
C ALA A 253 12.05 24.82 12.73
N LEU A 254 11.00 24.15 13.21
CA LEU A 254 10.26 24.55 14.41
C LEU A 254 11.14 24.52 15.67
N TYR A 255 11.99 23.51 15.81
CA TYR A 255 12.90 23.39 16.95
C TYR A 255 13.80 24.61 17.09
N HIS A 256 14.39 25.06 15.99
CA HIS A 256 15.32 26.18 16.01
C HIS A 256 14.68 27.55 15.94
N LEU A 257 13.67 27.72 15.08
CA LEU A 257 13.12 29.05 14.76
C LEU A 257 11.95 29.45 15.66
N LYS A 258 11.22 28.50 16.22
CA LYS A 258 10.00 28.72 17.00
C LYS A 258 8.94 29.59 16.27
N LYS A 259 8.96 29.54 14.93
CA LYS A 259 8.05 30.29 14.04
C LYS A 259 7.20 29.31 13.21
N PRO A 260 6.01 29.72 12.77
CA PRO A 260 5.22 28.91 11.85
C PRO A 260 5.99 28.65 10.55
N VAL A 261 5.88 27.41 10.03
CA VAL A 261 6.56 27.00 8.79
C VAL A 261 5.65 26.15 7.91
N LYS A 262 5.90 26.15 6.60
CA LYS A 262 5.31 25.24 5.61
C LYS A 262 6.40 24.59 4.77
N CYS A 263 6.27 23.29 4.55
CA CYS A 263 7.07 22.53 3.59
C CYS A 263 6.14 21.82 2.61
N ILE A 264 6.19 22.20 1.36
CA ILE A 264 5.32 21.67 0.30
C ILE A 264 6.23 21.32 -0.87
N PHE A 265 6.27 20.04 -1.23
CA PHE A 265 7.02 19.57 -2.38
C PHE A 265 6.31 19.92 -3.68
N THR A 266 7.07 20.25 -4.71
CA THR A 266 6.58 20.23 -6.08
C THR A 266 6.48 18.77 -6.57
N ARG A 267 5.90 18.56 -7.74
CA ARG A 267 5.85 17.23 -8.35
C ARG A 267 7.26 16.68 -8.64
N GLU A 268 8.15 17.55 -9.10
CA GLU A 268 9.54 17.22 -9.39
C GLU A 268 10.32 16.89 -8.11
N GLU A 269 10.07 17.61 -7.02
CA GLU A 269 10.65 17.30 -5.71
C GLU A 269 10.14 15.93 -5.20
N SER A 270 8.85 15.61 -5.36
CA SER A 270 8.31 14.27 -5.04
C SER A 270 9.00 13.19 -5.86
N TYR A 271 9.19 13.39 -7.17
CA TYR A 271 9.87 12.41 -8.04
C TYR A 271 11.31 12.14 -7.61
N ARG A 272 12.03 13.15 -7.14
CA ARG A 272 13.43 13.01 -6.74
C ARG A 272 13.62 12.49 -5.33
N MET A 273 12.75 12.83 -4.38
CA MET A 273 13.04 12.69 -2.94
C MET A 273 12.16 11.68 -2.23
N THR A 274 11.15 11.10 -2.87
CA THR A 274 10.25 10.12 -2.25
C THR A 274 10.52 8.69 -2.72
N ALA A 275 10.00 7.72 -1.96
CA ALA A 275 10.16 6.31 -2.26
C ALA A 275 9.54 5.91 -3.62
N LYS A 276 10.10 4.89 -4.26
CA LYS A 276 9.61 4.29 -5.51
C LYS A 276 9.13 2.86 -5.28
N ARG A 277 8.41 2.25 -6.25
CA ARG A 277 8.17 0.80 -6.25
C ARG A 277 9.48 0.07 -6.54
N HIS A 278 9.77 -0.96 -5.80
CA HIS A 278 10.92 -1.82 -6.05
C HIS A 278 10.84 -2.48 -7.42
N PRO A 279 11.82 -2.32 -8.29
CA PRO A 279 11.97 -3.20 -9.45
C PRO A 279 12.44 -4.57 -9.00
N LEU A 280 11.92 -5.61 -9.63
CA LEU A 280 12.33 -6.99 -9.37
C LEU A 280 12.85 -7.65 -10.65
N LYS A 281 13.97 -8.36 -10.54
CA LYS A 281 14.39 -9.38 -11.50
C LYS A 281 14.07 -10.74 -10.90
N MET A 282 13.33 -11.55 -11.64
CA MET A 282 12.79 -12.80 -11.13
C MET A 282 13.03 -13.92 -12.14
N VAL A 283 13.72 -14.97 -11.74
CA VAL A 283 13.86 -16.20 -12.52
C VAL A 283 12.94 -17.24 -11.91
N PHE A 284 11.96 -17.70 -12.66
CA PHE A 284 10.97 -18.68 -12.23
C PHE A 284 11.07 -19.92 -13.09
N LYS A 285 11.13 -21.10 -12.43
CA LYS A 285 11.04 -22.41 -13.03
C LYS A 285 9.89 -23.17 -12.37
N THR A 286 8.90 -23.59 -13.15
CA THR A 286 7.69 -24.24 -12.66
C THR A 286 7.38 -25.47 -13.47
N GLY A 287 7.01 -26.56 -12.78
CA GLY A 287 6.69 -27.86 -13.40
C GLY A 287 5.30 -28.35 -13.04
N ALA A 288 4.64 -28.99 -14.00
CA ALA A 288 3.32 -29.61 -13.84
C ALA A 288 3.30 -31.05 -14.39
N ASP A 289 2.35 -31.85 -13.87
CA ASP A 289 2.03 -33.17 -14.43
C ASP A 289 1.18 -33.03 -15.72
N LYS A 290 0.92 -34.18 -16.37
CA LYS A 290 0.11 -34.24 -17.60
C LYS A 290 -1.35 -33.77 -17.44
N ASN A 291 -1.86 -33.67 -16.23
CA ASN A 291 -3.20 -33.19 -15.92
C ASN A 291 -3.20 -31.71 -15.50
N GLY A 292 -2.07 -31.02 -15.60
CA GLY A 292 -1.93 -29.62 -15.23
C GLY A 292 -1.75 -29.37 -13.74
N ARG A 293 -1.59 -30.40 -12.91
CA ARG A 293 -1.32 -30.22 -11.48
C ARG A 293 0.11 -29.73 -11.28
N LEU A 294 0.27 -28.61 -10.58
CA LEU A 294 1.57 -28.06 -10.22
C LEU A 294 2.30 -28.98 -9.25
N MET A 295 3.54 -29.31 -9.56
CA MET A 295 4.37 -30.20 -8.76
C MET A 295 5.52 -29.49 -8.08
N ALA A 296 6.24 -28.65 -8.80
CA ALA A 296 7.45 -28.03 -8.32
C ALA A 296 7.63 -26.60 -8.83
N MET A 297 8.28 -25.78 -8.00
CA MET A 297 8.75 -24.44 -8.37
C MET A 297 10.09 -24.13 -7.72
N THR A 298 11.00 -23.53 -8.51
CA THR A 298 12.11 -22.76 -7.97
C THR A 298 12.00 -21.33 -8.44
N ALA A 299 12.40 -20.37 -7.59
CA ALA A 299 12.47 -18.97 -8.00
C ALA A 299 13.63 -18.24 -7.31
N LYS A 300 14.34 -17.41 -8.09
CA LYS A 300 15.31 -16.43 -7.58
C LYS A 300 14.79 -15.05 -7.87
N ILE A 301 14.63 -14.24 -6.81
CA ILE A 301 14.08 -12.87 -6.88
C ILE A 301 15.16 -11.92 -6.39
N ILE A 302 15.56 -10.97 -7.21
CA ILE A 302 16.48 -9.88 -6.85
C ILE A 302 15.65 -8.59 -6.79
N CYS A 303 15.63 -7.97 -5.61
CA CYS A 303 14.86 -6.78 -5.28
C CYS A 303 15.82 -5.61 -5.10
N ASP A 304 15.82 -4.66 -6.02
CA ASP A 304 16.57 -3.42 -5.88
C ASP A 304 15.85 -2.47 -4.92
N THR A 305 16.47 -2.17 -3.78
CA THR A 305 15.90 -1.25 -2.78
C THR A 305 16.45 0.18 -2.94
N GLY A 306 17.34 0.43 -3.91
CA GLY A 306 18.01 1.69 -4.07
C GLY A 306 18.98 1.99 -2.92
N ALA A 307 19.22 3.26 -2.66
CA ALA A 307 20.25 3.69 -1.72
C ALA A 307 19.93 3.46 -0.25
N TYR A 308 18.68 3.20 0.10
CA TYR A 308 18.23 3.03 1.50
C TYR A 308 17.20 1.92 1.65
N GLY A 309 17.17 1.30 2.83
CA GLY A 309 16.36 0.12 3.10
C GLY A 309 14.86 0.37 3.11
N SER A 310 14.39 1.49 3.67
CA SER A 310 12.93 1.77 3.81
C SER A 310 12.13 0.50 4.15
N TYR A 311 11.24 0.06 3.25
CA TYR A 311 10.49 -1.18 3.34
C TYR A 311 11.09 -2.35 2.53
N GLY A 312 12.28 -2.22 1.96
CA GLY A 312 12.87 -3.24 1.08
C GLY A 312 12.91 -4.64 1.68
N LEU A 313 13.32 -4.75 2.95
CA LEU A 313 13.32 -6.02 3.69
C LEU A 313 11.92 -6.68 3.75
N ALA A 314 10.89 -5.87 3.98
CA ALA A 314 9.52 -6.37 4.07
C ALA A 314 8.95 -6.75 2.70
N VAL A 315 9.27 -5.98 1.64
CA VAL A 315 8.89 -6.30 0.25
C VAL A 315 9.58 -7.58 -0.20
N ALA A 316 10.90 -7.72 0.05
CA ALA A 316 11.67 -8.94 -0.23
C ALA A 316 11.27 -10.14 0.63
N SER A 317 10.55 -9.93 1.74
CA SER A 317 9.91 -11.02 2.51
C SER A 317 8.55 -11.41 1.95
N ARG A 318 7.76 -10.46 1.46
CA ARG A 318 6.39 -10.70 0.99
C ARG A 318 6.35 -11.33 -0.40
N ALA A 319 7.16 -10.86 -1.34
CA ALA A 319 7.20 -11.38 -2.70
C ALA A 319 7.43 -12.91 -2.76
N PRO A 320 8.44 -13.49 -2.08
CA PRO A 320 8.66 -14.94 -2.11
C PRO A 320 7.56 -15.76 -1.42
N VAL A 321 6.90 -15.23 -0.38
CA VAL A 321 5.74 -15.90 0.23
C VAL A 321 4.59 -16.06 -0.77
N HIS A 322 4.43 -15.09 -1.66
CA HIS A 322 3.34 -15.09 -2.66
C HIS A 322 3.76 -15.62 -4.04
N ALA A 323 5.02 -16.05 -4.19
CA ALA A 323 5.57 -16.46 -5.48
C ALA A 323 4.84 -17.65 -6.14
N THR A 324 4.25 -18.55 -5.35
CA THR A 324 3.46 -19.67 -5.86
C THR A 324 2.10 -19.27 -6.42
N GLY A 325 1.69 -17.99 -6.24
CA GLY A 325 0.32 -17.60 -6.51
C GLY A 325 -0.69 -18.25 -5.55
N PRO A 326 -2.01 -18.14 -5.84
CA PRO A 326 -3.08 -18.75 -5.04
C PRO A 326 -3.22 -20.26 -5.33
N TYR A 327 -2.09 -20.97 -5.50
CA TYR A 327 -2.06 -22.35 -5.97
C TYR A 327 -1.36 -23.27 -4.97
N GLU A 328 -1.86 -24.51 -4.88
CA GLU A 328 -1.24 -25.53 -4.07
C GLU A 328 -0.05 -26.17 -4.79
N MET A 329 1.07 -26.30 -4.10
CA MET A 329 2.30 -26.87 -4.65
C MET A 329 3.08 -27.57 -3.56
N ASP A 330 3.58 -28.80 -3.86
CA ASP A 330 4.21 -29.65 -2.86
C ASP A 330 5.71 -29.42 -2.72
N HIS A 331 6.38 -28.96 -3.78
CA HIS A 331 7.82 -28.77 -3.79
C HIS A 331 8.17 -27.34 -4.23
N VAL A 332 8.79 -26.56 -3.33
CA VAL A 332 9.07 -25.14 -3.54
C VAL A 332 10.44 -24.78 -2.97
N ASP A 333 11.27 -24.09 -3.74
CA ASP A 333 12.48 -23.41 -3.26
C ASP A 333 12.55 -22.00 -3.88
N VAL A 334 12.26 -21.00 -3.06
CA VAL A 334 12.28 -19.58 -3.48
C VAL A 334 13.27 -18.83 -2.63
N GLU A 335 14.19 -18.11 -3.28
CA GLU A 335 15.13 -17.20 -2.65
C GLU A 335 14.90 -15.77 -3.13
N ALA A 336 14.80 -14.83 -2.21
CA ALA A 336 14.73 -13.40 -2.52
C ALA A 336 15.90 -12.66 -1.85
N LEU A 337 16.58 -11.83 -2.64
CA LEU A 337 17.70 -10.99 -2.23
C LEU A 337 17.26 -9.52 -2.31
N CYS A 338 17.38 -8.78 -1.22
CA CYS A 338 17.19 -7.33 -1.18
C CYS A 338 18.54 -6.66 -1.27
N VAL A 339 18.75 -5.80 -2.28
CA VAL A 339 20.06 -5.30 -2.66
C VAL A 339 20.05 -3.77 -2.68
N TYR A 340 21.06 -3.16 -2.05
CA TYR A 340 21.34 -1.73 -2.17
C TYR A 340 22.00 -1.40 -3.50
N THR A 341 21.58 -0.30 -4.11
CA THR A 341 22.20 0.33 -5.28
C THR A 341 22.26 1.85 -5.08
N ASN A 342 22.90 2.58 -5.99
CA ASN A 342 22.86 4.05 -5.96
C ASN A 342 21.61 4.63 -6.67
N ASN A 343 20.63 3.81 -6.96
CA ASN A 343 19.32 4.24 -7.47
C ASN A 343 18.52 4.99 -6.38
N PRO A 344 17.49 5.77 -6.76
CA PRO A 344 16.53 6.32 -5.81
C PRO A 344 15.96 5.21 -4.93
N PHE A 345 15.81 5.50 -3.62
CA PHE A 345 15.36 4.47 -2.70
C PHE A 345 13.94 4.01 -3.02
N ALA A 346 13.74 2.70 -2.90
CA ALA A 346 12.44 2.07 -3.05
C ALA A 346 11.81 1.80 -1.67
N GLY A 347 10.49 1.95 -1.60
CA GLY A 347 9.73 1.77 -0.37
C GLY A 347 8.41 1.04 -0.61
N ALA A 348 7.45 1.28 0.25
CA ALA A 348 6.13 0.70 0.10
C ALA A 348 5.40 1.31 -1.09
N MET A 349 4.83 0.48 -1.95
CA MET A 349 3.82 0.89 -2.92
C MET A 349 2.74 -0.17 -2.99
N ARG A 350 1.48 0.25 -3.16
CA ARG A 350 0.25 -0.58 -3.18
C ARG A 350 0.50 -1.97 -3.77
N GLY A 351 0.24 -3.05 -3.01
CA GLY A 351 0.53 -4.44 -3.37
C GLY A 351 1.85 -5.00 -2.88
N PHE A 352 2.88 -4.16 -2.59
CA PHE A 352 4.05 -4.48 -1.74
C PHE A 352 4.84 -5.73 -2.16
N GLY A 353 5.27 -5.81 -3.43
CA GLY A 353 6.02 -6.94 -4.00
C GLY A 353 5.15 -8.05 -4.61
N VAL A 354 3.88 -8.16 -4.22
CA VAL A 354 2.97 -9.18 -4.78
C VAL A 354 2.59 -8.90 -6.23
N PRO A 355 2.35 -7.66 -6.69
CA PRO A 355 2.06 -7.41 -8.11
C PRO A 355 3.18 -7.87 -9.05
N GLN A 356 4.44 -7.68 -8.63
CA GLN A 356 5.60 -8.12 -9.40
C GLN A 356 5.67 -9.66 -9.45
N ALA A 357 5.53 -10.33 -8.28
CA ALA A 357 5.51 -11.79 -8.22
C ALA A 357 4.30 -12.37 -8.99
N ALA A 358 3.14 -11.71 -8.95
CA ALA A 358 1.94 -12.12 -9.69
C ALA A 358 2.14 -12.08 -11.20
N PHE A 359 2.84 -11.08 -11.72
CA PHE A 359 3.22 -11.05 -13.13
C PHE A 359 4.01 -12.29 -13.54
N ALA A 360 4.97 -12.73 -12.71
CA ALA A 360 5.78 -13.90 -12.99
C ALA A 360 4.96 -15.20 -12.89
N HIS A 361 4.31 -15.47 -11.74
CA HIS A 361 3.61 -16.74 -11.55
C HIS A 361 2.40 -16.91 -12.48
N GLU A 362 1.67 -15.85 -12.80
CA GLU A 362 0.53 -15.92 -13.73
C GLU A 362 0.96 -16.11 -15.19
N SER A 363 2.14 -15.57 -15.55
CA SER A 363 2.77 -15.88 -16.84
C SER A 363 3.22 -17.34 -16.92
N GLN A 364 3.74 -17.92 -15.82
CA GLN A 364 4.09 -19.35 -15.75
C GLN A 364 2.86 -20.23 -15.92
N MET A 365 1.71 -19.86 -15.32
CA MET A 365 0.45 -20.59 -15.48
C MET A 365 0.00 -20.70 -16.93
N ASP A 366 0.07 -19.60 -17.68
CA ASP A 366 -0.30 -19.59 -19.11
C ASP A 366 0.70 -20.40 -19.96
N LEU A 367 2.00 -20.29 -19.68
CA LEU A 367 3.03 -21.09 -20.37
C LEU A 367 2.85 -22.59 -20.13
N LEU A 368 2.49 -23.01 -18.92
CA LEU A 368 2.16 -24.40 -18.62
C LEU A 368 0.87 -24.85 -19.32
N ALA A 369 -0.16 -24.00 -19.33
CA ALA A 369 -1.42 -24.25 -20.03
C ALA A 369 -1.19 -24.46 -21.53
N GLU A 370 -0.41 -23.58 -22.16
CA GLU A 370 -0.03 -23.67 -23.58
C GLU A 370 0.70 -24.99 -23.86
N ALA A 371 1.73 -25.33 -23.08
CA ALA A 371 2.53 -26.53 -23.28
C ALA A 371 1.75 -27.84 -23.04
N LEU A 372 0.70 -27.81 -22.22
CA LEU A 372 -0.19 -28.94 -21.93
C LEU A 372 -1.44 -28.94 -22.79
N HIS A 373 -1.63 -27.95 -23.66
CA HIS A 373 -2.86 -27.74 -24.45
C HIS A 373 -4.11 -27.66 -23.57
N MET A 374 -3.99 -27.01 -22.40
CA MET A 374 -5.08 -26.77 -21.46
C MET A 374 -5.61 -25.35 -21.56
N ASP A 375 -6.88 -25.18 -21.19
CA ASP A 375 -7.44 -23.84 -21.04
C ASP A 375 -6.77 -23.08 -19.87
N PRO A 376 -6.37 -21.81 -20.05
CA PRO A 376 -5.74 -21.00 -19.01
C PRO A 376 -6.57 -20.83 -17.73
N LEU A 377 -7.90 -20.78 -17.81
CA LEU A 377 -8.73 -20.73 -16.61
C LEU A 377 -8.82 -22.07 -15.91
N GLU A 378 -8.84 -23.18 -16.69
CA GLU A 378 -8.95 -24.53 -16.14
C GLU A 378 -7.70 -24.94 -15.37
N ILE A 379 -6.48 -24.67 -15.86
CA ILE A 379 -5.25 -24.97 -15.12
C ILE A 379 -5.22 -24.24 -13.75
N ARG A 380 -5.80 -23.03 -13.68
CA ARG A 380 -5.95 -22.27 -12.42
C ARG A 380 -6.95 -22.95 -11.48
N ARG A 381 -8.08 -23.43 -11.99
CA ARG A 381 -9.10 -24.16 -11.22
C ARG A 381 -8.55 -25.44 -10.60
N VAL A 382 -7.81 -26.23 -11.38
CA VAL A 382 -7.18 -27.49 -10.93
C VAL A 382 -6.27 -27.28 -9.72
N ASN A 383 -5.57 -26.14 -9.67
CA ASN A 383 -4.53 -25.86 -8.67
C ASN A 383 -4.96 -24.90 -7.56
N ALA A 384 -6.16 -24.31 -7.64
CA ALA A 384 -6.62 -23.30 -6.70
C ALA A 384 -6.59 -23.78 -5.25
N LEU A 385 -6.04 -22.93 -4.38
CA LEU A 385 -6.08 -23.13 -2.92
C LEU A 385 -7.52 -23.26 -2.44
N LYS A 386 -7.71 -24.06 -1.41
CA LYS A 386 -9.00 -24.29 -0.73
C LYS A 386 -8.76 -24.41 0.78
N THR A 387 -9.81 -24.36 1.56
CA THR A 387 -9.72 -24.67 2.99
C THR A 387 -9.09 -26.07 3.18
N GLY A 388 -8.07 -26.12 4.04
CA GLY A 388 -7.23 -27.31 4.26
C GLY A 388 -5.95 -27.36 3.42
N SER A 389 -5.81 -26.58 2.34
CA SER A 389 -4.59 -26.50 1.55
C SER A 389 -3.39 -26.00 2.36
N ARG A 390 -2.19 -26.47 2.00
CA ARG A 390 -0.92 -26.05 2.62
C ARG A 390 -0.13 -25.14 1.68
N THR A 391 0.12 -23.93 2.14
CA THR A 391 0.91 -22.93 1.42
C THR A 391 2.40 -23.33 1.26
N ALA A 392 3.16 -22.56 0.52
CA ALA A 392 4.62 -22.71 0.40
C ALA A 392 5.33 -22.54 1.77
N THR A 393 4.80 -21.70 2.67
CA THR A 393 5.30 -21.55 4.06
C THR A 393 4.83 -22.65 5.01
N ARG A 394 4.16 -23.68 4.48
CA ARG A 394 3.57 -24.81 5.21
C ARG A 394 2.45 -24.44 6.18
N GLN A 395 1.90 -23.22 6.05
CA GLN A 395 0.67 -22.83 6.75
C GLN A 395 -0.51 -23.62 6.18
N THR A 396 -1.33 -24.21 7.02
CA THR A 396 -2.62 -24.79 6.62
C THR A 396 -3.67 -23.69 6.66
N LEU A 397 -4.37 -23.48 5.55
CA LEU A 397 -5.47 -22.51 5.46
C LEU A 397 -6.72 -23.09 6.12
N GLN A 398 -7.17 -22.51 7.22
CA GLN A 398 -8.27 -23.03 8.03
C GLN A 398 -9.60 -22.33 7.75
N GLU A 399 -9.53 -21.04 7.43
CA GLU A 399 -10.71 -20.18 7.33
C GLU A 399 -11.09 -19.87 5.87
N SER A 400 -11.60 -18.72 5.60
CA SER A 400 -12.12 -18.30 4.30
C SER A 400 -11.06 -18.33 3.18
N VAL A 401 -11.28 -19.12 2.13
CA VAL A 401 -10.44 -19.25 0.93
C VAL A 401 -11.31 -19.10 -0.32
N GLY A 402 -11.49 -17.86 -0.80
CA GLY A 402 -12.46 -17.52 -1.85
C GLY A 402 -11.95 -17.58 -3.29
N ILE A 403 -10.71 -18.10 -3.56
CA ILE A 403 -10.16 -18.09 -4.92
C ILE A 403 -11.00 -18.90 -5.90
N GLY A 404 -11.50 -20.07 -5.50
CA GLY A 404 -12.40 -20.88 -6.34
C GLY A 404 -13.63 -20.11 -6.77
N GLN A 405 -14.27 -19.41 -5.83
CA GLN A 405 -15.44 -18.57 -6.11
C GLN A 405 -15.11 -17.40 -7.06
N CYS A 406 -13.91 -16.81 -6.94
CA CYS A 406 -13.46 -15.77 -7.87
C CYS A 406 -13.27 -16.31 -9.29
N LEU A 407 -12.64 -17.49 -9.45
CA LEU A 407 -12.45 -18.17 -10.73
C LEU A 407 -13.78 -18.55 -11.37
N ASP A 408 -14.74 -19.03 -10.58
CA ASP A 408 -16.07 -19.40 -11.07
C ASP A 408 -16.88 -18.17 -11.51
N ALA A 409 -16.77 -17.07 -10.76
CA ALA A 409 -17.49 -15.83 -11.08
C ALA A 409 -17.02 -15.19 -12.40
N VAL A 410 -15.73 -15.29 -12.73
CA VAL A 410 -15.21 -14.75 -14.00
C VAL A 410 -15.41 -15.72 -15.17
N GLY A 411 -15.61 -17.03 -14.91
CA GLY A 411 -15.69 -18.08 -15.93
C GLY A 411 -16.65 -17.77 -17.08
N PRO A 412 -17.94 -17.48 -16.85
CA PRO A 412 -18.89 -17.16 -17.91
C PRO A 412 -18.50 -15.93 -18.75
N HIS A 413 -17.82 -14.96 -18.12
CA HIS A 413 -17.33 -13.77 -18.82
C HIS A 413 -16.14 -14.09 -19.71
N TYR A 414 -15.22 -14.93 -19.21
CA TYR A 414 -14.06 -15.42 -19.94
C TYR A 414 -14.49 -16.23 -21.18
N GLU A 415 -15.33 -17.25 -21.00
CA GLU A 415 -15.84 -18.10 -22.09
C GLU A 415 -16.54 -17.29 -23.15
N LYS A 416 -17.39 -16.35 -22.74
CA LYS A 416 -18.06 -15.42 -23.66
C LYS A 416 -17.04 -14.56 -24.42
N ALA A 417 -16.03 -14.02 -23.74
CA ALA A 417 -15.02 -13.18 -24.36
C ALA A 417 -14.16 -13.97 -25.36
N MET A 418 -13.75 -15.19 -25.02
CA MET A 418 -13.00 -16.06 -25.94
C MET A 418 -13.79 -16.34 -27.23
N LYS A 419 -15.10 -16.54 -27.10
CA LYS A 419 -15.96 -16.80 -28.26
C LYS A 419 -16.26 -15.56 -29.09
N ASP A 420 -16.67 -14.48 -28.44
CA ASP A 420 -17.29 -13.33 -29.13
C ASP A 420 -16.27 -12.21 -29.38
N TRP A 421 -15.28 -11.99 -28.46
CA TRP A 421 -14.33 -10.89 -28.55
C TRP A 421 -13.13 -11.23 -29.44
N VAL A 422 -12.51 -12.38 -29.25
CA VAL A 422 -11.30 -12.80 -29.98
C VAL A 422 -11.61 -12.99 -31.48
N HIS A 423 -12.79 -13.53 -31.80
CA HIS A 423 -13.21 -13.79 -33.18
C HIS A 423 -14.11 -12.68 -33.76
N GLY A 424 -14.33 -11.58 -33.05
CA GLY A 424 -15.10 -10.45 -33.51
C GLY A 424 -14.43 -9.71 -34.68
N GLU A 425 -15.22 -9.06 -35.53
CA GLU A 425 -14.69 -8.22 -36.62
C GLU A 425 -13.81 -7.10 -36.02
N THR A 426 -12.65 -6.89 -36.63
CA THR A 426 -11.70 -5.83 -36.25
C THR A 426 -10.93 -5.39 -37.48
N ASP A 427 -10.27 -4.24 -37.39
CA ASP A 427 -9.31 -3.76 -38.38
C ASP A 427 -8.17 -4.78 -38.54
N LEU A 428 -7.64 -4.96 -39.75
CA LEU A 428 -6.53 -5.87 -40.07
C LEU A 428 -5.25 -5.53 -39.29
N SER A 429 -5.10 -4.26 -38.88
CA SER A 429 -3.99 -3.80 -38.04
C SER A 429 -4.16 -4.12 -36.54
N LYS A 430 -5.34 -4.59 -36.12
CA LYS A 430 -5.68 -4.80 -34.71
C LYS A 430 -5.93 -6.27 -34.40
N GLN A 431 -5.30 -6.76 -33.36
CA GLN A 431 -5.49 -8.11 -32.82
C GLN A 431 -6.14 -8.02 -31.45
N ARG A 432 -7.11 -8.87 -31.19
CA ARG A 432 -7.83 -8.93 -29.93
C ARG A 432 -7.42 -10.14 -29.11
N GLY A 433 -7.32 -9.96 -27.80
CA GLY A 433 -6.99 -11.04 -26.90
C GLY A 433 -7.72 -10.96 -25.58
N VAL A 434 -7.77 -12.08 -24.89
CA VAL A 434 -8.35 -12.25 -23.56
C VAL A 434 -7.33 -12.92 -22.67
N GLY A 435 -7.09 -12.34 -21.50
CA GLY A 435 -6.15 -12.92 -20.53
C GLY A 435 -6.76 -13.02 -19.13
N VAL A 436 -6.27 -13.98 -18.36
CA VAL A 436 -6.66 -14.24 -16.98
C VAL A 436 -5.50 -13.98 -16.07
N GLY A 437 -5.75 -13.39 -14.91
CA GLY A 437 -4.78 -13.25 -13.83
C GLY A 437 -5.44 -13.48 -12.48
N ALA A 438 -4.83 -14.30 -11.64
CA ALA A 438 -5.32 -14.57 -10.30
C ALA A 438 -4.30 -14.11 -9.24
N MET A 439 -4.76 -13.94 -8.02
CA MET A 439 -3.88 -13.52 -6.93
C MET A 439 -4.39 -13.98 -5.56
N TRP A 440 -3.48 -14.01 -4.60
CA TRP A 440 -3.75 -13.98 -3.17
C TRP A 440 -2.91 -12.90 -2.49
N TYR A 441 -3.38 -12.42 -1.35
CA TYR A 441 -2.70 -11.35 -0.63
C TYR A 441 -2.90 -11.51 0.87
N GLY A 442 -1.80 -11.73 1.60
CA GLY A 442 -1.83 -11.80 3.06
C GLY A 442 -2.13 -10.42 3.69
N ILE A 443 -3.17 -10.34 4.52
CA ILE A 443 -3.59 -9.10 5.18
C ILE A 443 -2.72 -8.85 6.41
N GLY A 444 -2.12 -7.66 6.49
CA GLY A 444 -1.21 -7.27 7.56
C GLY A 444 0.27 -7.47 7.24
N ASN A 445 1.13 -7.30 8.24
CA ASN A 445 2.57 -7.44 8.10
C ASN A 445 3.00 -8.91 8.02
N THR A 446 4.10 -9.19 7.31
CA THR A 446 4.57 -10.56 7.05
C THR A 446 5.24 -11.17 8.28
N GLY A 447 4.53 -12.02 9.02
CA GLY A 447 5.11 -12.81 10.10
C GLY A 447 5.65 -12.02 11.30
N VAL A 448 5.14 -10.81 11.52
CA VAL A 448 5.49 -9.96 12.67
C VAL A 448 4.23 -9.43 13.33
N GLN A 449 4.35 -9.04 14.61
CA GLN A 449 3.26 -8.39 15.33
C GLN A 449 2.71 -7.20 14.53
N ASN A 450 1.40 -7.04 14.58
CA ASN A 450 0.71 -6.03 13.80
C ASN A 450 -0.52 -5.47 14.53
N PRO A 451 -0.35 -5.02 15.78
CA PRO A 451 -1.46 -4.60 16.62
C PRO A 451 -2.14 -3.33 16.14
N SER A 452 -3.38 -3.17 16.55
CA SER A 452 -4.11 -1.91 16.49
C SER A 452 -4.80 -1.65 17.82
N THR A 453 -4.86 -0.37 18.19
CA THR A 453 -5.57 0.12 19.37
C THR A 453 -6.55 1.21 18.99
N ALA A 454 -7.76 1.16 19.55
CA ALA A 454 -8.77 2.19 19.41
C ALA A 454 -9.41 2.49 20.77
N HIS A 455 -10.08 3.63 20.89
CA HIS A 455 -10.87 3.95 22.08
C HIS A 455 -12.27 4.38 21.70
N MET A 456 -13.24 3.97 22.52
CA MET A 456 -14.60 4.49 22.52
C MET A 456 -14.81 5.28 23.79
N GLU A 457 -15.35 6.48 23.68
CA GLU A 457 -15.64 7.33 24.83
C GLU A 457 -17.05 7.88 24.70
N MET A 458 -17.82 7.81 25.79
CA MET A 458 -19.13 8.45 25.89
C MET A 458 -19.07 9.59 26.91
N ASP A 459 -19.47 10.78 26.54
CA ASP A 459 -19.56 11.91 27.44
C ASP A 459 -20.81 11.84 28.34
N THR A 460 -20.92 12.78 29.27
CA THR A 460 -22.06 12.85 30.22
C THR A 460 -23.41 13.14 29.54
N GLU A 461 -23.39 13.61 28.30
CA GLU A 461 -24.59 13.88 27.49
C GLU A 461 -24.97 12.70 26.61
N GLY A 462 -24.17 11.63 26.64
CA GLY A 462 -24.41 10.38 25.89
C GLY A 462 -23.90 10.44 24.45
N ARG A 463 -23.09 11.44 24.07
CA ARG A 463 -22.43 11.50 22.76
C ARG A 463 -21.23 10.58 22.77
N ILE A 464 -21.07 9.83 21.70
CA ILE A 464 -20.01 8.82 21.58
C ILE A 464 -18.95 9.29 20.58
N THR A 465 -17.69 9.16 20.99
CA THR A 465 -16.52 9.49 20.15
C THR A 465 -15.64 8.25 19.97
N LEU A 466 -15.30 7.95 18.73
CA LEU A 466 -14.26 7.00 18.34
C LEU A 466 -12.92 7.73 18.21
N TYR A 467 -11.90 7.25 18.91
CA TYR A 467 -10.53 7.70 18.79
C TYR A 467 -9.68 6.59 18.18
N THR A 468 -9.03 6.86 17.05
CA THR A 468 -8.15 5.90 16.37
C THR A 468 -6.95 6.58 15.72
N GLY A 469 -5.78 5.97 15.82
CA GLY A 469 -4.56 6.42 15.14
C GLY A 469 -4.54 6.11 13.63
N CYS A 470 -5.60 5.50 13.10
CA CYS A 470 -5.73 5.17 11.69
C CYS A 470 -5.71 6.43 10.81
N ALA A 471 -4.90 6.42 9.75
CA ALA A 471 -4.89 7.50 8.76
C ALA A 471 -5.84 7.20 7.60
N ASP A 472 -6.82 8.09 7.34
CA ASP A 472 -7.63 8.06 6.12
C ASP A 472 -6.94 8.89 5.03
N ILE A 473 -6.41 8.22 4.01
CA ILE A 473 -5.68 8.84 2.89
C ILE A 473 -6.54 8.95 1.61
N GLY A 474 -7.86 8.82 1.76
CA GLY A 474 -8.84 8.85 0.68
C GLY A 474 -9.62 7.55 0.50
N GLN A 475 -9.14 6.42 1.08
CA GLN A 475 -9.74 5.09 0.93
C GLN A 475 -11.06 4.91 1.70
N GLY A 476 -11.41 5.82 2.64
CA GLY A 476 -12.68 5.80 3.35
C GLY A 476 -12.67 4.98 4.65
N SER A 477 -11.49 4.72 5.23
CA SER A 477 -11.38 3.95 6.48
C SER A 477 -12.19 4.55 7.64
N THR A 478 -12.25 5.88 7.76
CA THR A 478 -13.06 6.55 8.78
C THR A 478 -14.52 6.13 8.71
N THR A 479 -15.10 6.07 7.51
CA THR A 479 -16.50 5.62 7.31
C THR A 479 -16.70 4.17 7.71
N VAL A 480 -15.81 3.28 7.25
CA VAL A 480 -15.90 1.84 7.53
C VAL A 480 -15.75 1.54 9.04
N LEU A 481 -14.76 2.17 9.70
CA LEU A 481 -14.56 2.01 11.14
C LEU A 481 -15.74 2.54 11.96
N SER A 482 -16.36 3.64 11.50
CA SER A 482 -17.58 4.17 12.13
C SER A 482 -18.80 3.24 11.94
N GLN A 483 -18.93 2.60 10.76
CA GLN A 483 -19.98 1.58 10.54
C GLN A 483 -19.83 0.39 11.49
N ILE A 484 -18.58 -0.09 11.69
CA ILE A 484 -18.28 -1.19 12.61
C ILE A 484 -18.68 -0.82 14.05
N ALA A 485 -18.28 0.37 14.53
CA ALA A 485 -18.62 0.85 15.86
C ALA A 485 -20.13 1.05 16.04
N ALA A 486 -20.74 1.71 15.07
CA ALA A 486 -22.18 2.02 15.10
C ALA A 486 -23.06 0.76 15.09
N GLN A 487 -22.63 -0.28 14.36
CA GLN A 487 -23.31 -1.58 14.34
C GLN A 487 -23.37 -2.21 15.75
N VAL A 488 -22.25 -2.19 16.48
CA VAL A 488 -22.18 -2.72 17.85
C VAL A 488 -23.04 -1.91 18.80
N LEU A 489 -23.04 -0.58 18.66
CA LEU A 489 -23.73 0.33 19.57
C LEU A 489 -25.21 0.59 19.19
N GLY A 490 -25.67 0.06 18.07
CA GLY A 490 -27.04 0.25 17.60
C GLY A 490 -27.39 1.69 17.27
N ILE A 491 -26.43 2.52 16.85
CA ILE A 491 -26.60 3.93 16.48
C ILE A 491 -26.36 4.13 14.99
N SER A 492 -26.69 5.33 14.47
CA SER A 492 -26.26 5.70 13.11
C SER A 492 -24.77 6.02 13.10
N PRO A 493 -24.01 5.65 12.06
CA PRO A 493 -22.62 6.10 11.89
C PRO A 493 -22.46 7.63 11.90
N GLU A 494 -23.49 8.37 11.51
CA GLU A 494 -23.53 9.84 11.53
C GLU A 494 -23.61 10.42 12.94
N ASP A 495 -24.13 9.67 13.91
CA ASP A 495 -24.21 10.08 15.32
C ASP A 495 -22.89 9.88 16.07
N LEU A 496 -21.91 9.23 15.42
CA LEU A 496 -20.61 8.94 16.01
C LEU A 496 -19.60 10.04 15.65
N GLN A 497 -19.03 10.69 16.66
CA GLN A 497 -17.88 11.57 16.45
C GLN A 497 -16.61 10.75 16.23
N THR A 498 -15.69 11.25 15.40
CA THR A 498 -14.42 10.56 15.13
C THR A 498 -13.23 11.50 15.32
N VAL A 499 -12.18 10.98 15.96
CA VAL A 499 -10.87 11.63 16.07
C VAL A 499 -9.86 10.65 15.49
N VAL A 500 -9.19 11.05 14.41
CA VAL A 500 -8.26 10.19 13.66
C VAL A 500 -6.88 10.81 13.56
N GLY A 501 -5.83 9.97 13.65
CA GLY A 501 -4.46 10.36 13.31
C GLY A 501 -3.87 11.54 14.09
N ASP A 502 -4.25 11.76 15.33
CA ASP A 502 -3.74 12.80 16.22
C ASP A 502 -2.96 12.17 17.38
N THR A 503 -1.64 12.26 17.36
CA THR A 503 -0.77 11.54 18.31
C THR A 503 -0.94 11.97 19.77
N ALA A 504 -1.50 13.15 20.04
CA ALA A 504 -1.81 13.60 21.39
C ALA A 504 -3.17 13.09 21.91
N ARG A 505 -4.04 12.58 21.04
CA ARG A 505 -5.42 12.19 21.39
C ARG A 505 -5.73 10.73 21.10
N THR A 506 -5.01 10.11 20.17
CA THR A 506 -5.25 8.74 19.70
C THR A 506 -4.09 7.84 20.07
N SER A 507 -4.38 6.56 20.35
CA SER A 507 -3.36 5.53 20.47
C SER A 507 -2.85 5.08 19.12
N ASN A 508 -1.66 4.49 19.10
CA ASN A 508 -1.09 3.90 17.89
C ASN A 508 -1.98 2.77 17.35
N ALA A 509 -2.50 2.96 16.15
CA ALA A 509 -3.29 1.96 15.44
C ALA A 509 -2.47 1.23 14.37
N GLY A 510 -1.17 1.48 14.29
CA GLY A 510 -0.29 1.05 13.21
C GLY A 510 -0.49 1.86 11.93
N ALA A 511 0.39 1.63 10.97
CA ALA A 511 0.37 2.32 9.69
C ALA A 511 -0.87 1.99 8.85
N THR A 512 -1.30 2.93 7.99
CA THR A 512 -2.26 2.67 6.93
C THR A 512 -1.54 2.02 5.75
N SER A 513 -1.40 0.70 5.80
CA SER A 513 -0.67 -0.14 4.86
C SER A 513 -1.18 -1.58 4.91
N ALA A 514 -0.67 -2.47 4.05
CA ALA A 514 -0.88 -3.91 4.08
C ALA A 514 -2.37 -4.34 4.17
N SER A 515 -3.27 -3.49 3.67
CA SER A 515 -4.74 -3.69 3.68
C SER A 515 -5.33 -4.00 5.06
N ARG A 516 -4.65 -3.55 6.14
CA ARG A 516 -4.91 -3.94 7.52
C ARG A 516 -6.07 -3.19 8.20
N GLN A 517 -6.47 -2.04 7.69
CA GLN A 517 -7.39 -1.13 8.39
C GLN A 517 -8.74 -1.80 8.71
N THR A 518 -9.45 -2.35 7.72
CA THR A 518 -10.75 -2.99 7.94
C THR A 518 -10.64 -4.20 8.86
N TYR A 519 -9.66 -5.09 8.61
CA TYR A 519 -9.53 -6.33 9.35
C TYR A 519 -8.95 -6.11 10.76
N ILE A 520 -7.80 -5.46 10.88
CA ILE A 520 -7.08 -5.35 12.15
C ILE A 520 -7.65 -4.20 12.98
N SER A 521 -7.70 -2.98 12.41
CA SER A 521 -8.19 -1.83 13.16
C SER A 521 -9.70 -1.90 13.36
N GLY A 522 -10.44 -2.50 12.42
CA GLY A 522 -11.86 -2.78 12.58
C GLY A 522 -12.16 -3.70 13.78
N ASN A 523 -11.34 -4.73 14.03
CA ASN A 523 -11.47 -5.58 15.22
C ASN A 523 -11.15 -4.82 16.52
N ALA A 524 -10.13 -3.97 16.52
CA ALA A 524 -9.83 -3.12 17.69
C ALA A 524 -10.97 -2.13 17.98
N VAL A 525 -11.58 -1.55 16.96
CA VAL A 525 -12.75 -0.69 17.10
C VAL A 525 -13.96 -1.47 17.61
N ARG A 526 -14.18 -2.67 17.07
CA ARG A 526 -15.25 -3.57 17.51
C ARG A 526 -15.09 -3.92 18.99
N ASP A 527 -13.90 -4.31 19.43
CA ASP A 527 -13.61 -4.65 20.83
C ASP A 527 -13.84 -3.45 21.78
N ALA A 528 -13.44 -2.22 21.39
CA ALA A 528 -13.74 -1.02 22.17
C ALA A 528 -15.22 -0.74 22.27
N ALA A 529 -15.96 -0.89 21.15
CA ALA A 529 -17.39 -0.67 21.10
C ALA A 529 -18.17 -1.73 21.90
N GLU A 530 -17.76 -3.00 21.87
CA GLU A 530 -18.35 -4.10 22.64
C GLU A 530 -18.19 -3.87 24.15
N LYS A 531 -17.03 -3.36 24.60
CA LYS A 531 -16.80 -2.99 26.00
C LYS A 531 -17.69 -1.85 26.47
N LEU A 532 -17.89 -0.82 25.65
CA LEU A 532 -18.83 0.27 25.96
C LEU A 532 -20.26 -0.23 25.95
N ALA A 533 -20.64 -1.07 24.97
CA ALA A 533 -21.97 -1.68 24.89
C ALA A 533 -22.30 -2.53 26.12
N GLU A 534 -21.31 -3.24 26.67
CA GLU A 534 -21.46 -4.02 27.92
C GLU A 534 -21.85 -3.14 29.12
N VAL A 535 -21.20 -1.97 29.26
CA VAL A 535 -21.53 -0.99 30.30
C VAL A 535 -22.96 -0.48 30.12
N LEU A 536 -23.30 -0.10 28.87
CA LEU A 536 -24.64 0.40 28.55
C LEU A 536 -25.75 -0.61 28.90
N LEU A 537 -25.55 -1.87 28.50
CA LEU A 537 -26.49 -2.95 28.78
C LEU A 537 -26.61 -3.26 30.28
N THR A 538 -25.45 -3.31 30.98
CA THR A 538 -25.42 -3.59 32.41
C THR A 538 -26.17 -2.52 33.24
N GLU A 539 -25.91 -1.24 32.94
CA GLU A 539 -26.67 -0.15 33.59
C GLU A 539 -28.14 -0.14 33.16
N GLY A 540 -28.44 -0.58 31.93
CA GLY A 540 -29.78 -0.77 31.40
C GLY A 540 -30.56 -1.82 32.16
N VAL A 541 -29.95 -2.95 32.55
CA VAL A 541 -30.58 -4.00 33.40
C VAL A 541 -31.12 -3.40 34.69
N ASP A 542 -30.28 -2.62 35.36
CA ASP A 542 -30.66 -1.98 36.63
C ASP A 542 -31.79 -0.96 36.46
N LEU A 543 -31.74 -0.17 35.39
CA LEU A 543 -32.70 0.92 35.17
C LEU A 543 -34.07 0.42 34.65
N LEU A 544 -34.06 -0.59 33.78
CA LEU A 544 -35.24 -1.13 33.15
C LEU A 544 -35.84 -2.34 33.94
N LYS A 545 -35.08 -2.87 34.91
CA LYS A 545 -35.48 -4.07 35.67
C LYS A 545 -35.76 -5.27 34.76
N LYS A 546 -34.95 -5.46 33.75
CA LYS A 546 -35.06 -6.54 32.74
C LYS A 546 -33.73 -7.29 32.63
N PRO A 547 -33.77 -8.61 32.37
CA PRO A 547 -32.57 -9.38 32.07
C PRO A 547 -31.83 -8.80 30.85
N LYS A 548 -30.49 -8.86 30.84
CA LYS A 548 -29.68 -8.39 29.74
C LYS A 548 -30.06 -9.00 28.39
N ALA A 549 -30.44 -10.30 28.38
CA ALA A 549 -30.89 -11.00 27.18
C ALA A 549 -32.13 -10.40 26.51
N ASP A 550 -32.95 -9.65 27.26
CA ASP A 550 -34.17 -8.98 26.78
C ASP A 550 -33.87 -7.53 26.31
N LEU A 551 -32.65 -7.06 26.45
CA LEU A 551 -32.24 -5.69 26.13
C LEU A 551 -31.47 -5.61 24.79
N VAL A 552 -31.65 -4.49 24.12
CA VAL A 552 -30.95 -4.15 22.87
C VAL A 552 -30.53 -2.68 22.87
N LEU A 553 -29.38 -2.39 22.24
CA LEU A 553 -28.96 -1.02 21.93
C LEU A 553 -29.62 -0.58 20.63
N ALA A 554 -30.33 0.54 20.62
CA ALA A 554 -30.97 1.06 19.42
C ALA A 554 -31.24 2.57 19.49
N GLY A 555 -30.70 3.33 18.51
CA GLY A 555 -30.98 4.76 18.33
C GLY A 555 -30.65 5.62 19.55
N GLY A 556 -29.53 5.34 20.24
CA GLY A 556 -29.09 6.08 21.43
C GLY A 556 -29.82 5.69 22.73
N TYR A 557 -30.47 4.52 22.75
CA TYR A 557 -31.16 3.96 23.88
C TYR A 557 -30.79 2.51 24.16
N VAL A 558 -30.86 2.12 25.41
CA VAL A 558 -31.05 0.72 25.81
C VAL A 558 -32.54 0.49 25.91
N ALA A 559 -33.07 -0.49 25.19
CA ALA A 559 -34.50 -0.76 25.10
C ALA A 559 -34.80 -2.24 25.31
N GLU A 560 -36.01 -2.54 25.83
CA GLU A 560 -36.52 -3.90 25.87
C GLU A 560 -36.90 -4.35 24.45
N GLN A 561 -36.38 -5.50 24.00
CA GLN A 561 -36.59 -6.01 22.63
C GLN A 561 -38.09 -6.14 22.26
N ARG A 562 -38.89 -6.68 23.18
CA ARG A 562 -40.32 -6.91 22.97
C ARG A 562 -41.20 -5.68 23.21
N ASN A 563 -40.66 -4.64 23.89
CA ASN A 563 -41.36 -3.38 24.16
C ASN A 563 -40.40 -2.18 24.00
N PRO A 564 -40.10 -1.75 22.75
CA PRO A 564 -39.14 -0.68 22.48
C PRO A 564 -39.49 0.69 23.09
N LYS A 565 -40.71 0.88 23.59
CA LYS A 565 -41.10 2.09 24.35
C LYS A 565 -40.56 2.07 25.78
N HIS A 566 -40.30 0.87 26.34
CA HIS A 566 -39.63 0.69 27.62
C HIS A 566 -38.11 0.78 27.41
N ARG A 567 -37.59 2.00 27.51
CA ARG A 567 -36.19 2.32 27.17
C ARG A 567 -35.61 3.39 28.06
N VAL A 568 -34.28 3.46 28.11
CA VAL A 568 -33.48 4.48 28.79
C VAL A 568 -32.45 5.05 27.83
N SER A 569 -32.28 6.37 27.81
CA SER A 569 -31.29 7.02 26.92
C SER A 569 -29.86 6.80 27.38
N PHE A 570 -28.90 6.81 26.44
CA PHE A 570 -27.48 6.77 26.73
C PHE A 570 -27.06 7.92 27.67
N SER A 571 -27.62 9.13 27.51
CA SER A 571 -27.34 10.26 28.40
C SER A 571 -27.72 9.99 29.86
N LYS A 572 -28.88 9.34 30.11
CA LYS A 572 -29.28 8.98 31.46
C LYS A 572 -28.36 7.91 32.06
N ILE A 573 -27.91 6.95 31.23
CA ILE A 573 -26.95 5.93 31.64
C ILE A 573 -25.61 6.58 31.93
N ALA A 574 -25.11 7.48 31.05
CA ALA A 574 -23.86 8.20 31.23
C ALA A 574 -23.80 8.97 32.55
N ALA A 575 -24.86 9.76 32.84
CA ALA A 575 -24.99 10.51 34.10
C ALA A 575 -24.98 9.58 35.33
N ARG A 576 -25.62 8.41 35.25
CA ARG A 576 -25.62 7.42 36.34
C ARG A 576 -24.27 6.75 36.50
N ALA A 577 -23.64 6.32 35.41
CA ALA A 577 -22.34 5.68 35.40
C ALA A 577 -21.26 6.62 36.01
N THR A 578 -21.26 7.89 35.62
CA THR A 578 -20.37 8.93 36.15
C THR A 578 -20.55 9.05 37.68
N LYS A 579 -21.78 9.13 38.19
CA LYS A 579 -22.07 9.19 39.64
C LYS A 579 -21.56 7.94 40.40
N ARG A 580 -21.49 6.81 39.73
CA ARG A 580 -21.04 5.52 40.29
C ARG A 580 -19.52 5.30 40.09
N GLY A 581 -18.83 6.22 39.45
CA GLY A 581 -17.39 6.06 39.11
C GLY A 581 -17.11 4.98 38.03
N ILE A 582 -18.13 4.63 37.23
CA ILE A 582 -17.98 3.64 36.17
C ILE A 582 -17.31 4.33 34.95
N PRO A 583 -16.21 3.78 34.41
CA PRO A 583 -15.53 4.37 33.26
C PRO A 583 -16.45 4.40 32.02
N LEU A 584 -16.41 5.51 31.28
CA LEU A 584 -17.11 5.68 30.00
C LEU A 584 -16.15 5.75 28.81
N ARG A 585 -14.86 5.52 29.06
CA ARG A 585 -13.83 5.41 28.04
C ARG A 585 -13.19 4.02 28.10
N TRP A 586 -13.23 3.32 26.95
CA TRP A 586 -12.78 1.95 26.84
C TRP A 586 -11.82 1.77 25.69
N GLN A 587 -10.74 1.03 25.95
CA GLN A 587 -9.76 0.66 24.97
C GLN A 587 -10.08 -0.69 24.37
N GLY A 588 -10.06 -0.75 23.03
CA GLY A 588 -10.04 -1.98 22.27
C GLY A 588 -8.66 -2.25 21.69
N TYR A 589 -8.33 -3.52 21.53
CA TYR A 589 -7.05 -4.00 21.03
C TYR A 589 -7.26 -5.24 20.16
N PHE A 590 -6.48 -5.34 19.08
CA PHE A 590 -6.42 -6.56 18.28
C PHE A 590 -5.03 -6.69 17.66
N ASP A 591 -4.44 -7.88 17.77
CA ASP A 591 -3.24 -8.31 17.07
C ASP A 591 -3.53 -9.66 16.42
N PRO A 592 -3.47 -9.78 15.07
CA PRO A 592 -3.80 -11.03 14.39
C PRO A 592 -2.81 -12.15 14.79
N PRO A 593 -3.30 -13.37 15.02
CA PRO A 593 -2.43 -14.50 15.37
C PRO A 593 -1.57 -14.88 14.16
N THR A 594 -0.29 -14.55 14.20
CA THR A 594 0.69 -14.88 13.17
C THR A 594 1.86 -15.67 13.78
N VAL A 595 2.51 -16.51 12.95
CA VAL A 595 3.73 -17.21 13.32
C VAL A 595 4.85 -16.70 12.42
N PRO A 596 5.94 -16.17 13.00
CA PRO A 596 7.09 -15.70 12.24
C PRO A 596 7.62 -16.76 11.27
N LEU A 597 8.20 -16.28 10.18
CA LEU A 597 8.85 -17.18 9.22
C LEU A 597 10.22 -17.60 9.77
N ASP A 598 10.49 -18.88 9.76
CA ASP A 598 11.81 -19.44 10.03
C ASP A 598 12.82 -18.88 9.01
N PRO A 599 13.98 -18.35 9.45
CA PRO A 599 14.92 -17.68 8.56
C PRO A 599 15.49 -18.56 7.44
N GLU A 600 15.71 -19.87 7.70
CA GLU A 600 16.36 -20.80 6.77
C GLU A 600 15.38 -21.48 5.83
N THR A 601 14.17 -21.76 6.31
CA THR A 601 13.18 -22.54 5.56
C THR A 601 11.94 -21.76 5.16
N GLY A 602 11.70 -20.59 5.77
CA GLY A 602 10.48 -19.82 5.59
C GLY A 602 9.21 -20.50 6.12
N LYS A 603 9.34 -21.55 6.95
CA LYS A 603 8.19 -22.18 7.60
C LYS A 603 7.57 -21.22 8.60
N GLY A 604 6.24 -21.07 8.54
CA GLY A 604 5.49 -20.19 9.43
C GLY A 604 4.05 -19.97 8.99
N ALA A 605 3.32 -19.14 9.72
CA ALA A 605 1.99 -18.68 9.36
C ALA A 605 2.01 -17.13 9.36
N PRO A 606 2.54 -16.52 8.27
CA PRO A 606 2.85 -15.11 8.27
C PRO A 606 1.62 -14.18 8.25
N TYR A 607 0.43 -14.72 7.97
CA TYR A 607 -0.82 -13.96 7.95
C TYR A 607 -1.95 -14.79 8.56
N ALA A 608 -2.83 -14.11 9.30
CA ALA A 608 -4.01 -14.76 9.85
C ALA A 608 -5.05 -15.04 8.76
N THR A 609 -5.16 -14.17 7.78
CA THR A 609 -6.09 -14.30 6.65
C THR A 609 -5.52 -13.76 5.34
N TYR A 610 -6.12 -14.17 4.23
CA TYR A 610 -5.76 -13.77 2.87
C TYR A 610 -6.99 -13.27 2.11
N ALA A 611 -6.80 -12.23 1.28
CA ALA A 611 -7.74 -11.85 0.24
C ALA A 611 -7.38 -12.55 -1.07
N TYR A 612 -8.37 -12.83 -1.90
CA TYR A 612 -8.22 -13.51 -3.19
C TYR A 612 -8.91 -12.70 -4.29
N ALA A 613 -8.40 -12.82 -5.52
CA ALA A 613 -9.07 -12.24 -6.67
C ALA A 613 -8.68 -12.94 -7.97
N CYS A 614 -9.56 -12.76 -8.97
CA CYS A 614 -9.30 -13.14 -10.36
C CYS A 614 -9.80 -12.05 -11.29
N HIS A 615 -8.95 -11.63 -12.23
CA HIS A 615 -9.30 -10.68 -13.29
C HIS A 615 -9.29 -11.35 -14.66
N VAL A 616 -10.19 -10.91 -15.51
CA VAL A 616 -10.19 -11.19 -16.96
C VAL A 616 -10.06 -9.87 -17.69
N ALA A 617 -9.01 -9.72 -18.49
CA ALA A 617 -8.77 -8.53 -19.30
C ALA A 617 -9.04 -8.82 -20.77
N LEU A 618 -9.78 -7.92 -21.43
CA LEU A 618 -9.99 -7.88 -22.87
C LEU A 618 -9.11 -6.76 -23.41
N VAL A 619 -8.24 -7.09 -24.35
CA VAL A 619 -7.29 -6.15 -24.92
C VAL A 619 -7.36 -6.12 -26.44
N THR A 620 -7.01 -4.98 -27.02
CA THR A 620 -6.77 -4.78 -28.44
C THR A 620 -5.33 -4.30 -28.63
N VAL A 621 -4.58 -4.98 -29.50
CA VAL A 621 -3.19 -4.63 -29.84
C VAL A 621 -3.14 -4.17 -31.30
N ASP A 622 -2.60 -2.98 -31.52
CA ASP A 622 -2.28 -2.50 -32.86
C ASP A 622 -0.91 -3.05 -33.27
N VAL A 623 -0.91 -3.94 -34.28
CA VAL A 623 0.32 -4.66 -34.70
C VAL A 623 1.29 -3.79 -35.50
N LEU A 624 0.88 -2.60 -35.93
CA LEU A 624 1.75 -1.65 -36.64
C LEU A 624 2.51 -0.75 -35.68
N THR A 625 1.92 -0.42 -34.55
CA THR A 625 2.50 0.53 -33.57
C THR A 625 2.95 -0.13 -32.27
N GLY A 626 2.42 -1.33 -31.95
CA GLY A 626 2.59 -1.96 -30.65
C GLY A 626 1.68 -1.38 -29.57
N GLU A 627 0.76 -0.47 -29.92
CA GLU A 627 -0.18 0.14 -28.96
C GLU A 627 -1.15 -0.90 -28.40
N VAL A 628 -1.32 -0.87 -27.08
CA VAL A 628 -2.25 -1.75 -26.36
C VAL A 628 -3.38 -0.91 -25.77
N THR A 629 -4.60 -1.20 -26.20
CA THR A 629 -5.81 -0.70 -25.56
C THR A 629 -6.37 -1.78 -24.65
N VAL A 630 -6.58 -1.44 -23.38
CA VAL A 630 -7.28 -2.32 -22.42
C VAL A 630 -8.77 -1.94 -22.50
N ASP A 631 -9.56 -2.76 -23.15
CA ASP A 631 -10.97 -2.42 -23.44
C ASP A 631 -11.89 -2.68 -22.25
N LYS A 632 -11.63 -3.79 -21.53
CA LYS A 632 -12.48 -4.21 -20.41
C LYS A 632 -11.72 -5.06 -19.41
N VAL A 633 -12.02 -4.86 -18.13
CA VAL A 633 -11.56 -5.73 -17.05
C VAL A 633 -12.75 -6.21 -16.22
N ILE A 634 -12.93 -7.52 -16.13
CA ILE A 634 -13.86 -8.17 -15.21
C ILE A 634 -13.04 -8.52 -13.97
N ALA A 635 -13.45 -8.01 -12.80
CA ALA A 635 -12.63 -8.05 -11.58
C ALA A 635 -13.41 -8.67 -10.41
N ALA A 636 -13.23 -9.97 -10.18
CA ALA A 636 -13.82 -10.67 -9.04
C ALA A 636 -12.89 -10.65 -7.83
N HIS A 637 -13.39 -10.16 -6.70
CA HIS A 637 -12.63 -10.00 -5.45
C HIS A 637 -13.34 -10.58 -4.25
N ASP A 638 -12.69 -11.48 -3.54
CA ASP A 638 -13.10 -11.95 -2.21
C ASP A 638 -12.70 -10.92 -1.15
N VAL A 639 -13.71 -10.30 -0.56
CA VAL A 639 -13.59 -9.26 0.48
C VAL A 639 -14.10 -9.71 1.84
N GLY A 640 -14.35 -11.01 2.01
CA GLY A 640 -15.10 -11.53 3.16
C GLY A 640 -16.55 -11.10 3.09
N HIS A 641 -17.04 -10.38 4.09
CA HIS A 641 -18.30 -9.66 4.04
C HIS A 641 -18.06 -8.17 3.84
N ALA A 642 -18.64 -7.60 2.80
CA ALA A 642 -18.42 -6.20 2.42
C ALA A 642 -19.10 -5.26 3.43
N ILE A 643 -18.30 -4.52 4.22
CA ILE A 643 -18.86 -3.51 5.16
C ILE A 643 -19.55 -2.39 4.39
N HIS A 644 -18.91 -1.91 3.31
CA HIS A 644 -19.38 -0.80 2.48
C HIS A 644 -19.19 -1.14 0.99
N PRO A 645 -20.17 -1.76 0.33
CA PRO A 645 -20.03 -2.30 -1.04
C PRO A 645 -19.55 -1.29 -2.09
N GLU A 646 -20.10 -0.06 -2.12
CA GLU A 646 -19.65 0.96 -3.10
C GLU A 646 -18.19 1.38 -2.90
N SER A 647 -17.71 1.44 -1.65
CA SER A 647 -16.31 1.73 -1.38
C SER A 647 -15.39 0.58 -1.82
N VAL A 648 -15.87 -0.67 -1.71
CA VAL A 648 -15.17 -1.85 -2.28
C VAL A 648 -15.06 -1.72 -3.79
N VAL A 649 -16.16 -1.40 -4.48
CA VAL A 649 -16.17 -1.13 -5.94
C VAL A 649 -15.19 -0.01 -6.30
N GLY A 650 -15.18 1.08 -5.55
CA GLY A 650 -14.22 2.18 -5.74
C GLY A 650 -12.76 1.74 -5.60
N GLN A 651 -12.44 0.87 -4.62
CA GLN A 651 -11.11 0.32 -4.46
C GLN A 651 -10.71 -0.62 -5.62
N ILE A 652 -11.64 -1.43 -6.12
CA ILE A 652 -11.43 -2.32 -7.27
C ILE A 652 -11.13 -1.47 -8.51
N CYS A 653 -11.96 -0.48 -8.84
CA CYS A 653 -11.74 0.40 -9.99
C CYS A 653 -10.40 1.14 -9.91
N GLY A 654 -10.07 1.72 -8.75
CA GLY A 654 -8.77 2.38 -8.55
C GLY A 654 -7.57 1.43 -8.54
N GLY A 655 -7.77 0.16 -8.20
CA GLY A 655 -6.76 -0.89 -8.33
C GLY A 655 -6.49 -1.26 -9.78
N VAL A 656 -7.57 -1.42 -10.57
CA VAL A 656 -7.47 -1.66 -12.01
C VAL A 656 -6.74 -0.52 -12.71
N ALA A 657 -7.04 0.75 -12.37
CA ALA A 657 -6.36 1.91 -12.94
C ALA A 657 -4.84 1.84 -12.77
N MET A 658 -4.37 1.62 -11.53
CA MET A 658 -2.93 1.44 -11.28
C MET A 658 -2.37 0.19 -11.95
N GLY A 659 -3.17 -0.88 -12.07
CA GLY A 659 -2.77 -2.11 -12.74
C GLY A 659 -2.58 -1.94 -14.25
N VAL A 660 -3.39 -1.10 -14.90
CA VAL A 660 -3.21 -0.71 -16.32
C VAL A 660 -1.90 0.05 -16.47
N GLY A 661 -1.66 1.07 -15.64
CA GLY A 661 -0.40 1.82 -15.66
C GLY A 661 0.82 0.91 -15.50
N PHE A 662 0.80 0.03 -14.48
CA PHE A 662 1.87 -0.95 -14.25
C PHE A 662 2.08 -1.93 -15.41
N ALA A 663 0.99 -2.32 -16.09
CA ALA A 663 1.07 -3.27 -17.20
C ALA A 663 1.67 -2.67 -18.47
N VAL A 664 1.27 -1.45 -18.87
CA VAL A 664 1.49 -0.96 -20.23
C VAL A 664 2.09 0.45 -20.35
N MET A 665 2.16 1.26 -19.27
CA MET A 665 2.54 2.67 -19.36
C MET A 665 3.66 3.10 -18.43
N GLU A 666 3.55 2.79 -17.14
CA GLU A 666 4.35 3.42 -16.10
C GLU A 666 5.75 2.84 -16.01
N GLU A 667 6.76 3.69 -16.20
CA GLU A 667 8.17 3.37 -16.03
C GLU A 667 8.91 4.60 -15.51
N TYR A 668 9.49 4.49 -14.31
CA TYR A 668 10.35 5.53 -13.77
C TYR A 668 11.81 5.16 -14.08
N ASP A 669 12.45 5.95 -14.95
CA ASP A 669 13.87 5.82 -15.25
C ASP A 669 14.64 6.86 -14.42
N PRO A 670 15.49 6.44 -13.45
CA PRO A 670 16.25 7.36 -12.61
C PRO A 670 17.13 8.34 -13.37
N SER A 671 17.51 7.99 -14.60
CA SER A 671 18.38 8.82 -15.45
C SER A 671 17.63 9.84 -16.31
N LYS A 672 16.30 9.67 -16.49
CA LYS A 672 15.51 10.45 -17.45
C LYS A 672 14.27 11.09 -16.84
N THR A 673 13.61 10.42 -15.89
CA THR A 673 12.34 10.87 -15.34
C THR A 673 12.54 12.04 -14.37
N GLU A 674 12.23 13.23 -14.80
CA GLU A 674 12.32 14.44 -13.98
C GLU A 674 10.94 15.05 -13.65
N SER A 675 9.95 14.80 -14.49
CA SER A 675 8.63 15.44 -14.39
C SER A 675 7.51 14.57 -14.99
N MET A 676 6.26 15.06 -14.90
CA MET A 676 5.10 14.46 -15.58
C MET A 676 5.21 14.41 -17.12
N LYS A 677 6.19 15.08 -17.71
CA LYS A 677 6.45 14.99 -19.16
C LYS A 677 7.15 13.69 -19.53
N ASP A 678 7.85 13.10 -18.57
CA ASP A 678 8.70 11.93 -18.77
C ASP A 678 8.10 10.68 -18.10
N TYR A 679 6.99 10.82 -17.39
CA TYR A 679 6.32 9.75 -16.68
C TYR A 679 4.82 9.72 -17.02
N TYR A 680 4.40 8.67 -17.74
CA TYR A 680 3.04 8.53 -18.23
C TYR A 680 2.21 7.69 -17.26
N ILE A 681 1.09 8.24 -16.80
CA ILE A 681 0.07 7.53 -16.02
C ILE A 681 -1.22 7.43 -16.85
N PRO A 682 -2.06 6.40 -16.63
CA PRO A 682 -3.34 6.31 -17.30
C PRO A 682 -4.22 7.52 -17.03
N THR A 683 -4.75 8.11 -18.09
CA THR A 683 -5.78 9.16 -18.02
C THR A 683 -7.17 8.53 -18.04
N SER A 684 -8.22 9.35 -17.92
CA SER A 684 -9.60 8.86 -18.04
C SER A 684 -9.91 8.22 -19.41
N SER A 685 -9.16 8.61 -20.45
CA SER A 685 -9.32 8.05 -21.80
C SER A 685 -8.71 6.67 -21.96
N ASP A 686 -7.71 6.35 -21.13
CA ASP A 686 -6.99 5.07 -21.16
C ASP A 686 -7.68 4.00 -20.29
N MET A 687 -8.71 4.41 -19.54
CA MET A 687 -9.35 3.52 -18.57
C MET A 687 -10.30 2.52 -19.26
N PRO A 688 -10.12 1.21 -18.96
CA PRO A 688 -11.04 0.17 -19.44
C PRO A 688 -12.43 0.29 -18.80
N LYS A 689 -13.40 -0.33 -19.43
CA LYS A 689 -14.66 -0.62 -18.74
C LYS A 689 -14.44 -1.65 -17.64
N VAL A 690 -14.51 -1.25 -16.39
CA VAL A 690 -14.36 -2.16 -15.23
C VAL A 690 -15.73 -2.77 -14.87
N VAL A 691 -15.76 -4.09 -14.70
CA VAL A 691 -16.91 -4.85 -14.20
C VAL A 691 -16.52 -5.50 -12.87
N PRO A 692 -16.73 -4.82 -11.74
CA PRO A 692 -16.39 -5.37 -10.42
C PRO A 692 -17.42 -6.43 -10.01
N ILE A 693 -16.93 -7.53 -9.45
CA ILE A 693 -17.73 -8.62 -8.87
C ILE A 693 -17.25 -8.80 -7.42
N ILE A 694 -18.11 -8.50 -6.47
CA ILE A 694 -17.84 -8.72 -5.05
C ILE A 694 -18.16 -10.18 -4.72
N ILE A 695 -17.16 -10.91 -4.24
CA ILE A 695 -17.28 -12.26 -3.70
C ILE A 695 -17.27 -12.13 -2.18
N GLU A 696 -18.32 -12.63 -1.55
CA GLU A 696 -18.43 -12.69 -0.11
C GLU A 696 -18.15 -14.12 0.37
N SER A 697 -16.91 -14.34 0.84
CA SER A 697 -16.47 -15.52 1.57
C SER A 697 -16.14 -15.06 3.00
N PRO A 698 -17.10 -15.04 3.93
CA PRO A 698 -16.94 -14.43 5.24
C PRO A 698 -15.73 -14.97 6.00
N GLU A 699 -14.93 -14.07 6.58
CA GLU A 699 -13.76 -14.38 7.39
C GLU A 699 -14.15 -14.35 8.89
N PRO A 700 -14.24 -15.51 9.56
CA PRO A 700 -14.72 -15.57 10.94
C PRO A 700 -13.93 -14.72 11.93
N THR A 701 -12.64 -14.50 11.67
CA THR A 701 -11.75 -13.69 12.50
C THR A 701 -11.83 -12.20 12.18
N GLY A 702 -12.50 -11.82 11.09
CA GLY A 702 -12.69 -10.43 10.69
C GLY A 702 -13.88 -9.75 11.37
N PRO A 703 -13.89 -8.42 11.49
CA PRO A 703 -15.04 -7.72 12.06
C PRO A 703 -16.25 -7.91 11.13
N PHE A 704 -17.28 -8.56 11.63
CA PHE A 704 -18.49 -8.94 10.86
C PHE A 704 -18.19 -9.75 9.60
N GLY A 705 -17.09 -10.51 9.58
CA GLY A 705 -16.71 -11.35 8.45
C GLY A 705 -15.89 -10.65 7.35
N ALA A 706 -15.43 -9.42 7.57
CA ALA A 706 -14.76 -8.61 6.56
C ALA A 706 -13.28 -8.95 6.40
N LYS A 707 -12.77 -8.76 5.18
CA LYS A 707 -11.35 -8.73 4.81
C LYS A 707 -10.95 -7.33 4.34
N GLY A 708 -9.63 -7.11 4.10
CA GLY A 708 -9.12 -5.88 3.48
C GLY A 708 -9.08 -6.00 1.96
N VAL A 709 -9.30 -4.89 1.23
CA VAL A 709 -9.33 -4.85 -0.25
C VAL A 709 -8.41 -3.77 -0.86
N GLY A 710 -7.73 -2.97 -0.04
CA GLY A 710 -6.97 -1.81 -0.50
C GLY A 710 -5.90 -2.14 -1.54
N GLU A 711 -5.04 -3.13 -1.27
CA GLU A 711 -3.94 -3.55 -2.14
C GLU A 711 -4.29 -4.71 -3.08
N PRO A 712 -5.12 -5.69 -2.67
CA PRO A 712 -5.54 -6.79 -3.53
C PRO A 712 -6.06 -6.35 -4.91
N ALA A 713 -6.75 -5.23 -4.95
CA ALA A 713 -7.44 -4.74 -6.14
C ALA A 713 -6.54 -4.46 -7.36
N LEU A 714 -5.26 -4.21 -7.16
CA LEU A 714 -4.30 -3.93 -8.24
C LEU A 714 -3.65 -5.21 -8.79
N ILE A 715 -3.46 -6.24 -7.93
CA ILE A 715 -2.49 -7.31 -8.15
C ILE A 715 -2.76 -8.13 -9.43
N PRO A 716 -3.97 -8.62 -9.70
CA PRO A 716 -4.20 -9.50 -10.84
C PRO A 716 -4.38 -8.76 -12.18
N THR A 717 -4.41 -7.42 -12.18
CA THR A 717 -4.70 -6.63 -13.38
C THR A 717 -3.58 -6.74 -14.41
N ALA A 718 -2.34 -6.47 -14.01
CA ALA A 718 -1.20 -6.52 -14.93
C ALA A 718 -1.00 -7.92 -15.54
N PRO A 719 -0.97 -9.03 -14.77
CA PRO A 719 -0.86 -10.34 -15.38
C PRO A 719 -2.03 -10.68 -16.31
N ALA A 720 -3.27 -10.30 -15.99
CA ALA A 720 -4.41 -10.51 -16.89
C ALA A 720 -4.22 -9.76 -18.24
N ILE A 721 -3.74 -8.52 -18.19
CA ILE A 721 -3.45 -7.73 -19.40
C ILE A 721 -2.34 -8.37 -20.22
N ILE A 722 -1.23 -8.76 -19.61
CA ILE A 722 -0.09 -9.38 -20.30
C ILE A 722 -0.46 -10.72 -20.93
N ASN A 723 -1.26 -11.53 -20.23
CA ASN A 723 -1.79 -12.77 -20.77
C ASN A 723 -2.74 -12.50 -21.95
N GLY A 724 -3.54 -11.41 -21.88
CA GLY A 724 -4.37 -10.95 -22.99
C GLY A 724 -3.55 -10.48 -24.21
N ILE A 725 -2.49 -9.72 -24.00
CA ILE A 725 -1.56 -9.34 -25.09
C ILE A 725 -0.96 -10.59 -25.72
N THR A 726 -0.49 -11.54 -24.93
CA THR A 726 0.06 -12.81 -25.45
C THR A 726 -0.97 -13.57 -26.29
N ASN A 727 -2.22 -13.64 -25.82
CA ASN A 727 -3.30 -14.28 -26.55
C ASN A 727 -3.60 -13.55 -27.88
N ALA A 728 -3.51 -12.21 -27.91
CA ALA A 728 -3.72 -11.40 -29.11
C ALA A 728 -2.62 -11.62 -30.15
N ILE A 729 -1.34 -11.55 -29.75
CA ILE A 729 -0.24 -11.47 -30.71
C ILE A 729 0.62 -12.75 -30.80
N GLY A 730 0.31 -13.78 -30.00
CA GLY A 730 1.11 -15.03 -29.96
C GLY A 730 2.57 -14.86 -29.47
N ALA A 731 2.86 -13.73 -28.82
CA ALA A 731 4.20 -13.43 -28.31
C ALA A 731 4.10 -12.95 -26.86
N ARG A 732 5.01 -13.41 -26.00
CA ARG A 732 4.99 -13.09 -24.56
C ARG A 732 5.93 -11.97 -24.19
N ILE A 733 5.43 -11.08 -23.34
CA ILE A 733 6.23 -9.98 -22.75
C ILE A 733 6.75 -10.45 -21.40
N TYR A 734 8.05 -10.28 -21.18
CA TYR A 734 8.76 -10.68 -19.95
C TYR A 734 9.26 -9.48 -19.13
N HIS A 735 9.01 -8.26 -19.58
CA HIS A 735 9.44 -7.03 -18.93
C HIS A 735 8.28 -6.03 -18.89
N LEU A 736 7.88 -5.56 -17.68
CA LEU A 736 6.89 -4.50 -17.51
C LEU A 736 7.54 -3.11 -17.43
N PRO A 737 6.86 -2.10 -17.97
CA PRO A 737 5.58 -2.14 -18.68
C PRO A 737 5.73 -2.76 -20.08
N ALA A 738 4.65 -3.35 -20.60
CA ALA A 738 4.53 -3.75 -22.01
C ALA A 738 4.26 -2.49 -22.86
N ASN A 739 5.25 -1.61 -22.95
CA ASN A 739 5.16 -0.40 -23.76
C ASN A 739 5.23 -0.72 -25.26
N LEU A 740 5.00 0.29 -26.11
CA LEU A 740 4.96 0.17 -27.57
C LEU A 740 6.14 -0.62 -28.14
N GLU A 741 7.37 -0.28 -27.72
CA GLU A 741 8.61 -0.91 -28.23
C GLU A 741 8.70 -2.39 -27.84
N ARG A 742 8.35 -2.74 -26.60
CA ARG A 742 8.41 -4.12 -26.10
C ARG A 742 7.34 -5.00 -26.78
N VAL A 743 6.13 -4.47 -26.99
CA VAL A 743 5.06 -5.20 -27.70
C VAL A 743 5.41 -5.39 -29.17
N LEU A 744 5.81 -4.33 -29.86
CA LEU A 744 6.20 -4.38 -31.26
C LEU A 744 7.41 -5.31 -31.46
N GLY A 745 8.45 -5.17 -30.62
CA GLY A 745 9.65 -6.01 -30.65
C GLY A 745 9.35 -7.50 -30.43
N ALA A 746 8.48 -7.85 -29.48
CA ALA A 746 8.05 -9.23 -29.25
C ALA A 746 7.28 -9.81 -30.45
N GLY A 747 6.37 -9.05 -31.03
CA GLY A 747 5.60 -9.46 -32.23
C GLY A 747 6.48 -9.69 -33.45
N ILE A 748 7.49 -8.84 -33.68
CA ILE A 748 8.45 -8.99 -34.78
C ILE A 748 9.35 -10.22 -34.54
N GLN A 749 9.91 -10.39 -33.35
CA GLN A 749 10.79 -11.52 -33.02
C GLN A 749 10.09 -12.88 -33.14
N SER A 750 8.80 -12.94 -32.83
CA SER A 750 7.99 -14.17 -33.00
C SER A 750 7.59 -14.45 -34.45
N GLY A 751 7.82 -13.51 -35.39
CA GLY A 751 7.38 -13.60 -36.78
C GLY A 751 5.87 -13.35 -36.97
N ASN A 752 5.16 -12.96 -35.95
CA ASN A 752 3.73 -12.70 -36.00
C ASN A 752 3.40 -11.30 -36.55
N PHE A 753 4.36 -10.38 -36.48
CA PHE A 753 4.27 -9.07 -37.15
C PHE A 753 5.19 -9.08 -38.36
N SER A 754 4.64 -8.98 -39.57
CA SER A 754 5.43 -8.77 -40.78
C SER A 754 5.55 -7.26 -41.03
N LEU A 755 6.76 -6.72 -40.92
CA LEU A 755 7.08 -5.46 -41.60
C LEU A 755 6.99 -5.76 -43.09
N LYS A 756 5.84 -5.51 -43.74
CA LYS A 756 5.80 -5.50 -45.21
C LYS A 756 6.79 -4.45 -45.66
N GLU A 757 7.81 -4.88 -46.40
CA GLU A 757 8.66 -3.97 -47.15
C GLU A 757 7.78 -3.10 -48.05
N GLY A 758 7.63 -1.82 -47.69
CA GLY A 758 6.97 -0.83 -48.52
C GLY A 758 5.91 0.03 -47.80
N VAL A 759 6.37 0.88 -46.89
CA VAL A 759 5.78 2.20 -46.64
C VAL A 759 6.90 3.23 -46.60
#